data_2b725272f2404c01570062d1ebd432f5
#
_entry.id   2b725272f2404c01570062d1ebd432f5
#
_cell.length_a   1.000
_cell.length_b   1.000
_cell.length_c   1.000
_cell.angle_alpha   90.00
_cell.angle_beta   90.00
_cell.angle_gamma   90.00
#
_symmetry.space_group_name_H-M   'P 1'
#
loop_
_entity.id
_entity.type
_entity.pdbx_description
1 polymer ?
#
loop_
_entity_poly.entity_id
_entity_poly.type
_entity_poly.pdbx_seq_one_letter_code
_entity_poly.pdbx_strand_id
1 'polypeptide(L)'
;ADDPAIERIITPRVALTLAEYLAFEQGYHVLVILTDMTNYCFSGDTEVVFGDGTVKEIGRFVEEALSLTINRHTPYMVVGQGKGSALLSLVSSRNLTHSTVLSWEDFRLRECRIQAVEKIVAPRKLVLIRTRSGAELKVTPDQKLLVDTLSGPKLVPAEEIRPGDELYSIEKLDVKTERIALLHLLAEREPERFFVHTKDDSIERALAEKYGSLSEACRRLGLSYERIADAHVKRRYRLDEFLKAVGDLGWDVEKATALIEYLTADGKQRVRLKESYVTPDLTRLLGMVLSDGTIYESEELGAYYVSFSNRSTELVEAFIQLFRSVFDGPEPQVHTNQDGVIIVRFNSLIAARVLSNLAELGTPKELTRLMRLGEDHVASFIAGYFDGDGSVLRNGRKVHITTASRLRANRIQLLLKRLGIPSVIQKRSSGGSFGSSEVYDVVIQGPISITRFWRYVRPAHPEKRTYRLPETDITRVRAERFYLSPRVTGQLLRRLRARYGLRQKELGPSSTVSQVERLTRRVSRGVLSRWLQSVEGKVNPGDPDFVALRSLAEGNYVLDEVVEVQEVEPDGAYVYDLTVEGTHRLIVANGIIASNCEALREISAAREEVPGRKGYPGYMYTDLASIYERAGRIKGKKGSVTQMPILSMPSDDITHPIPDLTGYITEGQIVLGRDLHRKGIYPPINVLMSLSRLMGPGIIAPKKTRPDHGDVSNQLYASYSRAVQLRALAEIVGKSGLSASDLKYLEFGDLFEQRFLNQSPYENRTLDDSLEIAWEILSTLPESELTKIKEEHIRKYYRAQTVSTPLQG
;
A
#
# COMPACT_ATOMS: atom_id res chain seq x y z
N ALA A 1 -21.27 14.21 1.73
CA ALA A 1 -19.86 13.81 1.81
C ALA A 1 -18.94 14.82 1.12
N ASP A 2 -19.46 15.58 0.17
CA ASP A 2 -18.72 16.58 -0.62
C ASP A 2 -18.63 17.96 0.06
N ASP A 3 -19.17 18.09 1.27
CA ASP A 3 -19.24 19.35 1.99
C ASP A 3 -17.96 19.61 2.81
N PRO A 4 -17.57 20.87 3.05
CA PRO A 4 -16.45 21.22 3.92
C PRO A 4 -16.51 20.53 5.30
N ALA A 5 -15.36 20.29 5.93
CA ALA A 5 -15.28 19.56 7.21
C ALA A 5 -16.22 20.11 8.30
N ILE A 6 -16.42 21.45 8.32
CA ILE A 6 -17.34 22.09 9.26
C ILE A 6 -18.80 21.74 8.97
N GLU A 7 -19.20 21.68 7.70
CA GLU A 7 -20.56 21.33 7.29
C GLU A 7 -20.85 19.86 7.58
N ARG A 8 -19.87 18.98 7.42
CA ARG A 8 -19.99 17.56 7.78
C ARG A 8 -20.23 17.35 9.27
N ILE A 9 -19.64 18.16 10.13
CA ILE A 9 -19.91 18.13 11.58
C ILE A 9 -21.30 18.64 11.90
N ILE A 10 -21.80 19.61 11.13
CA ILE A 10 -23.13 20.21 11.34
C ILE A 10 -24.24 19.33 10.75
N THR A 11 -24.01 18.65 9.63
CA THR A 11 -25.02 17.85 8.91
C THR A 11 -25.75 16.83 9.81
N PRO A 12 -25.09 16.02 10.65
CA PRO A 12 -25.80 15.13 11.57
C PRO A 12 -26.72 15.87 12.53
N ARG A 13 -26.30 17.05 13.00
CA ARG A 13 -27.11 17.88 13.93
C ARG A 13 -28.34 18.45 13.24
N VAL A 14 -28.22 18.90 11.99
CA VAL A 14 -29.35 19.37 11.18
C VAL A 14 -30.31 18.23 10.87
N ALA A 15 -29.81 17.08 10.45
CA ALA A 15 -30.60 15.87 10.21
C ALA A 15 -31.39 15.43 11.45
N LEU A 16 -30.74 15.46 12.61
CA LEU A 16 -31.38 15.13 13.89
C LEU A 16 -32.45 16.17 14.28
N THR A 17 -32.24 17.45 14.01
CA THR A 17 -33.26 18.48 14.23
C THR A 17 -34.51 18.22 13.37
N LEU A 18 -34.35 17.80 12.14
CA LEU A 18 -35.46 17.37 11.29
C LEU A 18 -36.13 16.10 11.84
N ALA A 19 -35.36 15.12 12.30
CA ALA A 19 -35.87 13.90 12.92
C ALA A 19 -36.70 14.22 14.17
N GLU A 20 -36.22 15.12 15.02
CA GLU A 20 -36.93 15.58 16.23
C GLU A 20 -38.24 16.29 15.86
N TYR A 21 -38.23 17.16 14.83
CA TYR A 21 -39.46 17.81 14.35
C TYR A 21 -40.48 16.77 13.89
N LEU A 22 -40.07 15.80 13.10
CA LEU A 22 -40.96 14.73 12.61
C LEU A 22 -41.49 13.89 13.78
N ALA A 23 -40.63 13.57 14.76
CA ALA A 23 -41.02 12.74 15.88
C ALA A 23 -41.91 13.51 16.87
N PHE A 24 -41.52 14.69 17.32
CA PHE A 24 -42.12 15.33 18.47
C PHE A 24 -43.21 16.32 18.08
N GLU A 25 -43.17 16.89 16.89
CA GLU A 25 -44.27 17.80 16.39
C GLU A 25 -45.23 17.08 15.47
N GLN A 26 -44.77 16.16 14.64
CA GLN A 26 -45.62 15.42 13.70
C GLN A 26 -46.06 14.04 14.24
N GLY A 27 -45.47 13.55 15.33
CA GLY A 27 -45.84 12.30 16.02
C GLY A 27 -45.30 11.01 15.37
N TYR A 28 -44.33 11.08 14.48
CA TYR A 28 -43.73 9.91 13.82
C TYR A 28 -42.72 9.20 14.72
N HIS A 29 -42.53 7.88 14.47
CA HIS A 29 -41.39 7.16 14.96
C HIS A 29 -40.29 7.23 13.90
N VAL A 30 -39.16 7.86 14.22
CA VAL A 30 -38.09 8.16 13.26
C VAL A 30 -36.86 7.34 13.62
N LEU A 31 -36.32 6.55 12.65
CA LEU A 31 -35.05 5.88 12.75
C LEU A 31 -33.98 6.68 11.99
N VAL A 32 -32.91 7.06 12.68
CA VAL A 32 -31.77 7.76 12.10
C VAL A 32 -30.58 6.79 12.08
N ILE A 33 -30.09 6.45 10.89
CA ILE A 33 -28.92 5.63 10.69
C ILE A 33 -27.76 6.55 10.35
N LEU A 34 -26.74 6.59 11.21
CA LEU A 34 -25.53 7.37 11.03
C LEU A 34 -24.41 6.42 10.56
N THR A 35 -24.08 6.52 9.28
CA THR A 35 -22.96 5.75 8.69
C THR A 35 -21.71 6.60 8.63
N ASP A 36 -20.57 5.96 8.33
CA ASP A 36 -19.29 6.63 8.13
C ASP A 36 -19.40 7.67 6.99
N MET A 37 -18.88 8.87 7.24
CA MET A 37 -19.01 10.04 6.35
C MET A 37 -17.64 10.49 5.80
N THR A 38 -16.67 9.59 5.73
CA THR A 38 -15.34 9.90 5.22
C THR A 38 -15.21 9.49 3.75
N ASN A 39 -14.91 10.47 2.88
CA ASN A 39 -14.70 10.25 1.44
C ASN A 39 -13.47 11.00 0.96
N TYR A 40 -12.27 10.55 1.36
CA TYR A 40 -11.00 11.04 0.81
C TYR A 40 -10.46 10.01 -0.16
N CYS A 41 -10.33 10.38 -1.44
CA CYS A 41 -9.96 9.41 -2.45
C CYS A 41 -9.09 10.01 -3.55
N PHE A 42 -8.36 9.12 -4.19
CA PHE A 42 -7.50 9.38 -5.34
C PHE A 42 -8.17 8.92 -6.63
N SER A 43 -7.87 9.57 -7.75
CA SER A 43 -8.17 9.02 -9.08
C SER A 43 -7.48 7.66 -9.27
N GLY A 44 -8.12 6.76 -10.01
CA GLY A 44 -7.63 5.39 -10.20
C GLY A 44 -6.25 5.27 -10.85
N ASP A 45 -5.85 6.27 -11.62
CA ASP A 45 -4.52 6.38 -12.26
C ASP A 45 -3.40 6.89 -11.31
N THR A 46 -3.74 7.24 -10.05
CA THR A 46 -2.76 7.66 -9.06
C THR A 46 -1.83 6.53 -8.69
N GLU A 47 -0.53 6.74 -8.87
CA GLU A 47 0.50 5.76 -8.54
C GLU A 47 0.84 5.80 -7.04
N VAL A 48 0.90 4.63 -6.42
CA VAL A 48 1.30 4.41 -5.02
C VAL A 48 2.57 3.58 -4.97
N VAL A 49 3.48 3.93 -4.06
CA VAL A 49 4.73 3.19 -3.84
C VAL A 49 4.54 2.18 -2.72
N PHE A 50 4.70 0.90 -3.05
CA PHE A 50 4.58 -0.22 -2.11
C PHE A 50 5.88 -0.46 -1.34
N GLY A 51 5.79 -1.17 -0.19
CA GLY A 51 6.92 -1.45 0.68
C GLY A 51 8.01 -2.30 0.03
N ASP A 52 7.64 -3.14 -0.94
CA ASP A 52 8.57 -3.94 -1.76
C ASP A 52 9.24 -3.14 -2.90
N GLY A 53 8.93 -1.85 -3.02
CA GLY A 53 9.43 -0.97 -4.08
C GLY A 53 8.63 -0.99 -5.38
N THR A 54 7.58 -1.80 -5.47
CA THR A 54 6.71 -1.75 -6.64
C THR A 54 5.90 -0.46 -6.67
N VAL A 55 5.58 0.01 -7.87
CA VAL A 55 4.71 1.16 -8.09
C VAL A 55 3.49 0.68 -8.87
N LYS A 56 2.30 0.91 -8.33
CA LYS A 56 1.04 0.49 -8.96
C LYS A 56 0.03 1.63 -8.93
N GLU A 57 -0.80 1.69 -9.94
CA GLU A 57 -2.02 2.50 -9.93
C GLU A 57 -2.95 2.02 -8.84
N ILE A 58 -3.43 2.94 -7.99
CA ILE A 58 -4.27 2.62 -6.83
C ILE A 58 -5.55 1.90 -7.26
N GLY A 59 -6.21 2.38 -8.33
CA GLY A 59 -7.43 1.77 -8.85
C GLY A 59 -7.23 0.32 -9.25
N ARG A 60 -6.16 0.02 -9.99
CA ARG A 60 -5.84 -1.34 -10.41
C ARG A 60 -5.54 -2.26 -9.23
N PHE A 61 -4.77 -1.77 -8.26
CA PHE A 61 -4.47 -2.56 -7.05
C PHE A 61 -5.75 -2.87 -6.26
N VAL A 62 -6.63 -1.89 -6.08
CA VAL A 62 -7.91 -2.08 -5.38
C VAL A 62 -8.81 -3.06 -6.13
N GLU A 63 -8.94 -2.94 -7.45
CA GLU A 63 -9.75 -3.86 -8.27
C GLU A 63 -9.19 -5.29 -8.25
N GLU A 64 -7.87 -5.47 -8.31
CA GLU A 64 -7.22 -6.78 -8.16
C GLU A 64 -7.53 -7.38 -6.77
N ALA A 65 -7.41 -6.59 -5.70
CA ALA A 65 -7.71 -7.02 -4.34
C ALA A 65 -9.19 -7.40 -4.16
N LEU A 66 -10.10 -6.65 -4.76
CA LEU A 66 -11.54 -6.93 -4.76
C LEU A 66 -11.85 -8.23 -5.53
N SER A 67 -11.27 -8.42 -6.72
CA SER A 67 -11.52 -9.60 -7.57
C SER A 67 -11.04 -10.91 -6.94
N LEU A 68 -9.91 -10.92 -6.25
CA LEU A 68 -9.39 -12.07 -5.52
C LEU A 68 -10.31 -12.50 -4.37
N THR A 69 -11.07 -11.56 -3.83
CA THR A 69 -12.05 -11.79 -2.78
C THR A 69 -13.33 -12.44 -3.33
N ILE A 70 -13.78 -12.02 -4.51
CA ILE A 70 -14.97 -12.54 -5.19
C ILE A 70 -14.82 -14.03 -5.49
N ASN A 71 -13.67 -14.45 -5.99
CA ASN A 71 -13.42 -15.84 -6.42
C ASN A 71 -13.27 -16.84 -5.27
N ARG A 72 -13.25 -16.41 -4.00
CA ARG A 72 -13.06 -17.28 -2.82
C ARG A 72 -14.28 -17.39 -1.89
N HIS A 73 -15.49 -17.08 -2.35
CA HIS A 73 -16.73 -17.14 -1.55
C HIS A 73 -16.68 -16.32 -0.25
N THR A 74 -15.92 -15.26 -0.21
CA THR A 74 -15.91 -14.31 0.92
C THR A 74 -16.98 -13.26 0.64
N PRO A 75 -18.02 -13.12 1.47
CA PRO A 75 -19.10 -12.16 1.20
C PRO A 75 -18.55 -10.74 1.34
N TYR A 76 -18.77 -9.94 0.33
CA TYR A 76 -18.59 -8.49 0.34
C TYR A 76 -19.97 -7.84 0.39
N MET A 77 -20.04 -6.71 1.06
CA MET A 77 -21.29 -5.99 1.18
C MET A 77 -21.45 -5.05 -0.02
N VAL A 78 -22.38 -5.40 -0.90
CA VAL A 78 -22.88 -4.43 -1.90
C VAL A 78 -23.97 -3.62 -1.22
N VAL A 79 -23.71 -2.37 -0.89
CA VAL A 79 -24.74 -1.45 -0.42
C VAL A 79 -25.46 -0.87 -1.64
N GLY A 80 -26.76 -1.05 -1.68
CA GLY A 80 -27.65 -0.97 -2.81
C GLY A 80 -27.62 0.28 -3.68
N GLN A 81 -28.04 0.09 -4.93
CA GLN A 81 -28.29 1.09 -5.93
C GLN A 81 -29.49 1.98 -5.56
N GLY A 82 -29.19 3.21 -5.10
CA GLY A 82 -30.11 4.32 -5.12
C GLY A 82 -29.49 5.47 -5.90
N LYS A 83 -30.26 6.22 -6.66
CA LYS A 83 -29.77 7.43 -7.35
C LYS A 83 -29.12 8.36 -6.32
N GLY A 84 -27.78 8.45 -6.30
CA GLY A 84 -27.00 9.29 -5.41
C GLY A 84 -26.26 8.57 -4.26
N SER A 85 -26.24 7.24 -4.23
CA SER A 85 -25.55 6.47 -3.16
C SER A 85 -24.16 6.05 -3.60
N ALA A 86 -23.14 6.36 -2.79
CA ALA A 86 -21.80 5.84 -2.93
C ALA A 86 -21.77 4.32 -2.69
N LEU A 87 -21.18 3.57 -3.61
CA LEU A 87 -20.95 2.15 -3.44
C LEU A 87 -19.62 1.98 -2.70
N LEU A 88 -19.66 1.56 -1.45
CA LEU A 88 -18.48 1.28 -0.65
C LEU A 88 -18.18 -0.21 -0.74
N SER A 89 -17.03 -0.56 -1.29
CA SER A 89 -16.51 -1.93 -1.26
C SER A 89 -15.30 -1.98 -0.34
N LEU A 90 -15.47 -2.54 0.85
CA LEU A 90 -14.41 -2.72 1.82
C LEU A 90 -13.89 -4.15 1.78
N VAL A 91 -12.59 -4.34 1.54
CA VAL A 91 -11.94 -5.65 1.63
C VAL A 91 -11.05 -5.72 2.84
N SER A 92 -11.38 -6.67 3.74
CA SER A 92 -10.63 -6.93 4.95
C SER A 92 -9.30 -7.67 4.69
N SER A 93 -8.37 -7.46 5.58
CA SER A 93 -6.93 -7.72 5.59
C SER A 93 -6.39 -9.12 5.25
N ARG A 94 -7.16 -10.19 5.05
CA ARG A 94 -6.59 -11.54 4.82
C ARG A 94 -5.89 -11.72 3.47
N ASN A 95 -6.40 -11.08 2.42
CA ASN A 95 -5.73 -11.09 1.10
C ASN A 95 -4.66 -9.99 0.99
N LEU A 96 -4.65 -9.06 1.95
CA LEU A 96 -3.72 -7.93 2.03
C LEU A 96 -2.63 -8.15 3.08
N THR A 97 -2.61 -9.30 3.80
CA THR A 97 -1.72 -9.57 4.94
C THR A 97 -0.23 -9.45 4.63
N HIS A 98 0.15 -9.45 3.37
CA HIS A 98 1.52 -9.28 2.90
C HIS A 98 1.73 -7.99 2.08
N SER A 99 0.69 -7.18 1.88
CA SER A 99 0.80 -5.94 1.13
C SER A 99 1.11 -4.78 2.07
N THR A 100 2.25 -4.17 1.85
CA THR A 100 2.71 -2.99 2.58
C THR A 100 2.90 -1.83 1.62
N VAL A 101 2.75 -0.61 2.11
CA VAL A 101 3.06 0.63 1.38
C VAL A 101 4.14 1.40 2.10
N LEU A 102 4.86 2.21 1.35
CA LEU A 102 5.72 3.21 1.96
C LEU A 102 4.86 4.36 2.50
N SER A 103 5.11 4.69 3.74
CA SER A 103 4.50 5.77 4.47
C SER A 103 5.56 6.71 5.04
N TRP A 104 5.13 7.83 5.63
CA TRP A 104 6.02 8.84 6.13
C TRP A 104 5.59 9.34 7.51
N GLU A 105 6.50 9.27 8.48
CA GLU A 105 6.29 9.69 9.86
C GLU A 105 7.58 10.27 10.41
N ASP A 106 7.49 11.35 11.19
CA ASP A 106 8.64 12.00 11.81
C ASP A 106 9.80 12.27 10.87
N PHE A 107 9.50 12.75 9.66
CA PHE A 107 10.45 13.03 8.59
C PHE A 107 11.23 11.82 8.05
N ARG A 108 10.74 10.59 8.27
CA ARG A 108 11.35 9.33 7.80
C ARG A 108 10.34 8.47 7.07
N LEU A 109 10.86 7.64 6.15
CA LEU A 109 10.08 6.60 5.51
C LEU A 109 9.86 5.42 6.48
N ARG A 110 8.66 4.87 6.45
CA ARG A 110 8.28 3.63 7.13
C ARG A 110 7.50 2.74 6.19
N GLU A 111 7.70 1.45 6.34
CA GLU A 111 6.87 0.44 5.68
C GLU A 111 5.68 0.13 6.61
N CYS A 112 4.46 0.35 6.10
CA CYS A 112 3.22 0.17 6.85
C CYS A 112 2.29 -0.81 6.13
N ARG A 113 1.52 -1.58 6.89
CA ARG A 113 0.55 -2.54 6.33
C ARG A 113 -0.68 -1.82 5.80
N ILE A 114 -1.24 -2.36 4.71
CA ILE A 114 -2.55 -1.95 4.22
C ILE A 114 -3.60 -2.70 5.04
N GLN A 115 -4.46 -1.95 5.72
CA GLN A 115 -5.55 -2.51 6.54
C GLN A 115 -6.83 -2.71 5.73
N ALA A 116 -7.13 -1.78 4.84
CA ALA A 116 -8.31 -1.82 3.98
C ALA A 116 -8.03 -1.15 2.63
N VAL A 117 -8.84 -1.49 1.65
CA VAL A 117 -8.91 -0.82 0.35
C VAL A 117 -10.34 -0.36 0.12
N GLU A 118 -10.50 0.81 -0.48
CA GLU A 118 -11.78 1.46 -0.69
C GLU A 118 -11.97 1.85 -2.15
N LYS A 119 -13.20 1.64 -2.65
CA LYS A 119 -13.66 2.03 -3.98
C LYS A 119 -14.98 2.76 -3.83
N ILE A 120 -15.00 4.01 -4.28
CA ILE A 120 -16.14 4.93 -4.09
C ILE A 120 -16.52 5.52 -5.45
N VAL A 121 -17.80 5.82 -5.64
CA VAL A 121 -18.27 6.53 -6.86
C VAL A 121 -17.59 7.89 -6.92
N ALA A 122 -17.01 8.21 -8.07
CA ALA A 122 -16.32 9.47 -8.27
C ALA A 122 -17.29 10.67 -8.08
N PRO A 123 -16.84 11.72 -7.39
CA PRO A 123 -17.61 12.96 -7.31
C PRO A 123 -17.68 13.64 -8.69
N ARG A 124 -18.51 14.67 -8.83
CA ARG A 124 -18.66 15.38 -10.12
C ARG A 124 -17.38 16.08 -10.58
N LYS A 125 -16.51 16.43 -9.65
CA LYS A 125 -15.26 17.14 -9.92
C LYS A 125 -14.13 16.59 -9.06
N LEU A 126 -12.95 16.56 -9.62
CA LEU A 126 -11.68 16.31 -8.94
C LEU A 126 -10.80 17.56 -8.99
N VAL A 127 -9.80 17.62 -8.13
CA VAL A 127 -8.77 18.66 -8.13
C VAL A 127 -7.50 18.06 -8.73
N LEU A 128 -7.05 18.62 -9.85
CA LEU A 128 -5.74 18.32 -10.44
C LEU A 128 -4.72 19.30 -9.87
N ILE A 129 -3.70 18.75 -9.23
CA ILE A 129 -2.56 19.50 -8.71
C ILE A 129 -1.31 19.13 -9.48
N ARG A 130 -0.62 20.15 -10.04
CA ARG A 130 0.69 19.99 -10.66
C ARG A 130 1.75 20.70 -9.87
N THR A 131 2.87 20.03 -9.67
CA THR A 131 3.99 20.58 -8.93
C THR A 131 5.15 20.94 -9.86
N ARG A 132 6.08 21.72 -9.35
CA ARG A 132 7.29 22.14 -10.09
C ARG A 132 8.19 20.95 -10.45
N SER A 133 8.20 19.89 -9.67
CA SER A 133 8.93 18.66 -10.02
C SER A 133 8.31 17.91 -11.20
N GLY A 134 7.09 18.30 -11.60
CA GLY A 134 6.32 17.70 -12.66
C GLY A 134 5.43 16.55 -12.18
N ALA A 135 5.24 16.35 -10.89
CA ALA A 135 4.25 15.43 -10.37
C ALA A 135 2.82 15.94 -10.66
N GLU A 136 1.95 15.04 -11.04
CA GLU A 136 0.52 15.30 -11.27
C GLU A 136 -0.30 14.41 -10.37
N LEU A 137 -1.27 15.00 -9.69
CA LEU A 137 -2.12 14.32 -8.74
C LEU A 137 -3.58 14.76 -8.94
N LYS A 138 -4.47 13.80 -9.21
CA LYS A 138 -5.92 14.02 -9.30
C LYS A 138 -6.59 13.42 -8.08
N VAL A 139 -7.24 14.24 -7.28
CA VAL A 139 -7.84 13.85 -6.00
C VAL A 139 -9.20 14.45 -5.80
N THR A 140 -9.96 13.91 -4.87
CA THR A 140 -11.19 14.55 -4.42
C THR A 140 -10.88 15.91 -3.75
N PRO A 141 -11.78 16.89 -3.80
CA PRO A 141 -11.54 18.25 -3.28
C PRO A 141 -11.06 18.29 -1.83
N ASP A 142 -11.56 17.38 -1.04
CA ASP A 142 -11.28 17.24 0.39
C ASP A 142 -10.05 16.37 0.70
N GLN A 143 -9.45 15.70 -0.30
CA GLN A 143 -8.22 14.92 -0.11
C GLN A 143 -7.11 15.78 0.47
N LYS A 144 -6.50 15.31 1.55
CA LYS A 144 -5.48 16.11 2.25
C LYS A 144 -4.08 15.75 1.83
N LEU A 145 -3.32 16.80 1.54
CA LEU A 145 -1.91 16.73 1.22
C LEU A 145 -1.10 17.44 2.30
N LEU A 146 0.12 16.97 2.51
CA LEU A 146 1.00 17.56 3.50
C LEU A 146 1.67 18.80 2.91
N VAL A 147 1.29 19.96 3.42
CA VAL A 147 1.74 21.30 2.98
C VAL A 147 2.65 21.92 4.03
N ASP A 148 3.68 22.67 3.60
CA ASP A 148 4.51 23.46 4.48
C ASP A 148 3.80 24.78 4.83
N THR A 149 3.50 24.99 6.11
CA THR A 149 2.82 26.19 6.61
C THR A 149 3.69 26.98 7.57
N LEU A 150 3.19 28.15 8.01
CA LEU A 150 3.85 28.96 9.03
C LEU A 150 4.11 28.21 10.34
N SER A 151 3.22 27.29 10.70
CA SER A 151 3.29 26.48 11.92
C SER A 151 3.97 25.12 11.73
N GLY A 152 4.41 24.79 10.53
CA GLY A 152 5.05 23.53 10.18
C GLY A 152 4.26 22.69 9.19
N PRO A 153 4.59 21.40 9.07
CA PRO A 153 3.84 20.48 8.22
C PRO A 153 2.38 20.41 8.66
N LYS A 154 1.46 20.72 7.74
CA LYS A 154 0.02 20.66 7.99
C LYS A 154 -0.67 19.90 6.85
N LEU A 155 -1.67 19.11 7.21
CA LEU A 155 -2.55 18.50 6.23
C LEU A 155 -3.58 19.54 5.76
N VAL A 156 -3.61 19.81 4.46
CA VAL A 156 -4.48 20.81 3.84
C VAL A 156 -5.34 20.13 2.76
N PRO A 157 -6.67 20.36 2.73
CA PRO A 157 -7.54 19.84 1.68
C PRO A 157 -7.09 20.34 0.29
N ALA A 158 -7.25 19.50 -0.73
CA ALA A 158 -6.82 19.82 -2.10
C ALA A 158 -7.50 21.08 -2.64
N GLU A 159 -8.76 21.32 -2.29
CA GLU A 159 -9.51 22.53 -2.68
C GLU A 159 -8.97 23.85 -2.08
N GLU A 160 -8.27 23.76 -0.95
CA GLU A 160 -7.65 24.92 -0.28
C GLU A 160 -6.23 25.19 -0.81
N ILE A 161 -5.61 24.25 -1.50
CA ILE A 161 -4.25 24.37 -2.04
C ILE A 161 -4.24 25.40 -3.18
N ARG A 162 -3.22 26.24 -3.21
CA ARG A 162 -3.03 27.30 -4.20
C ARG A 162 -1.67 27.21 -4.87
N PRO A 163 -1.52 27.68 -6.11
CA PRO A 163 -0.20 27.87 -6.71
C PRO A 163 0.72 28.70 -5.80
N GLY A 164 1.93 28.19 -5.59
CA GLY A 164 2.92 28.76 -4.66
C GLY A 164 2.97 28.04 -3.31
N ASP A 165 2.01 27.20 -2.95
CA ASP A 165 2.11 26.33 -1.78
C ASP A 165 3.21 25.26 -2.00
N GLU A 166 3.82 24.82 -0.92
CA GLU A 166 4.92 23.83 -0.96
C GLU A 166 4.44 22.51 -0.34
N LEU A 167 4.34 21.45 -1.15
CA LEU A 167 4.01 20.10 -0.69
C LEU A 167 5.26 19.38 -0.20
N TYR A 168 5.09 18.59 0.85
CA TYR A 168 6.12 17.62 1.24
C TYR A 168 6.19 16.47 0.24
N SER A 169 7.39 16.21 -0.25
CA SER A 169 7.71 15.08 -1.13
C SER A 169 8.96 14.39 -0.60
N ILE A 170 9.08 13.09 -0.82
CA ILE A 170 10.27 12.34 -0.41
C ILE A 170 11.50 12.70 -1.25
N GLU A 171 12.67 12.78 -0.62
CA GLU A 171 13.95 13.02 -1.29
C GLU A 171 14.54 11.73 -1.85
N LYS A 172 14.64 10.71 -1.02
CA LYS A 172 15.20 9.41 -1.37
C LYS A 172 14.20 8.28 -1.07
N LEU A 173 13.97 7.42 -2.06
CA LEU A 173 13.20 6.19 -1.91
C LEU A 173 14.12 5.08 -1.39
N ASP A 174 13.90 4.68 -0.15
CA ASP A 174 14.59 3.54 0.45
C ASP A 174 13.65 2.35 0.50
N VAL A 175 13.90 1.34 -0.34
CA VAL A 175 13.09 0.14 -0.44
C VAL A 175 13.97 -1.09 -0.29
N LYS A 176 13.37 -2.19 0.15
CA LYS A 176 14.04 -3.49 0.22
C LYS A 176 14.49 -3.93 -1.17
N THR A 177 15.71 -4.42 -1.26
CA THR A 177 16.27 -4.91 -2.51
C THR A 177 16.12 -6.43 -2.62
N GLU A 178 15.93 -6.91 -3.83
CA GLU A 178 15.89 -8.32 -4.14
C GLU A 178 16.84 -8.69 -5.29
N ARG A 179 17.15 -9.97 -5.39
CA ARG A 179 17.90 -10.54 -6.52
C ARG A 179 16.89 -11.18 -7.47
N ILE A 180 16.82 -10.70 -8.70
CA ILE A 180 15.89 -11.21 -9.71
C ILE A 180 16.59 -12.23 -10.58
N ALA A 181 16.08 -13.47 -10.60
CA ALA A 181 16.67 -14.55 -11.36
C ALA A 181 16.35 -14.44 -12.86
N LEU A 182 17.37 -14.64 -13.72
CA LEU A 182 17.21 -14.57 -15.19
C LEU A 182 16.29 -15.67 -15.72
N LEU A 183 16.38 -16.88 -15.14
CA LEU A 183 15.50 -17.99 -15.53
C LEU A 183 14.03 -17.71 -15.20
N HIS A 184 13.75 -17.05 -14.07
CA HIS A 184 12.38 -16.68 -13.73
C HIS A 184 11.86 -15.60 -14.68
N LEU A 185 12.68 -14.58 -15.02
CA LEU A 185 12.30 -13.60 -16.03
C LEU A 185 11.96 -14.27 -17.37
N LEU A 186 12.77 -15.23 -17.80
CA LEU A 186 12.53 -15.95 -19.06
C LEU A 186 11.24 -16.79 -19.00
N ALA A 187 10.88 -17.33 -17.83
CA ALA A 187 9.72 -18.20 -17.65
C ALA A 187 8.38 -17.45 -17.47
N GLU A 188 8.36 -16.14 -17.36
CA GLU A 188 7.13 -15.38 -17.13
C GLU A 188 6.12 -15.42 -18.27
N ARG A 189 6.60 -15.59 -19.50
CA ARG A 189 5.76 -15.64 -20.71
C ARG A 189 6.20 -16.82 -21.56
N GLU A 190 5.27 -17.72 -21.86
CA GLU A 190 5.47 -18.88 -22.75
C GLU A 190 6.72 -19.73 -22.40
N PRO A 191 6.87 -20.18 -21.13
CA PRO A 191 8.06 -20.94 -20.72
C PRO A 191 8.25 -22.24 -21.52
N GLU A 192 7.19 -22.77 -22.15
CA GLU A 192 7.21 -23.95 -22.97
C GLU A 192 7.99 -23.79 -24.31
N ARG A 193 8.24 -22.58 -24.74
CA ARG A 193 9.05 -22.28 -25.94
C ARG A 193 10.56 -22.37 -25.69
N PHE A 194 10.96 -22.35 -24.40
CA PHE A 194 12.36 -22.35 -24.02
C PHE A 194 12.77 -23.73 -23.55
N PHE A 195 13.95 -24.17 -23.99
CA PHE A 195 14.51 -25.45 -23.63
C PHE A 195 15.85 -25.26 -22.94
N VAL A 196 16.00 -25.98 -21.81
CA VAL A 196 17.21 -26.04 -21.00
C VAL A 196 18.00 -27.29 -21.42
N HIS A 197 19.24 -27.13 -21.78
CA HIS A 197 20.17 -28.22 -22.00
C HIS A 197 21.10 -28.31 -20.82
N THR A 198 21.11 -29.45 -20.12
CA THR A 198 21.92 -29.66 -18.90
C THR A 198 23.26 -30.29 -19.23
N LYS A 199 24.28 -30.02 -18.40
CA LYS A 199 25.63 -30.56 -18.51
C LYS A 199 25.66 -32.05 -18.18
N ASP A 200 24.84 -32.49 -17.22
CA ASP A 200 24.82 -33.85 -16.70
C ASP A 200 23.40 -34.27 -16.26
N ASP A 201 23.27 -35.47 -15.68
CA ASP A 201 22.01 -36.09 -15.23
C ASP A 201 21.74 -35.89 -13.72
N SER A 202 22.28 -34.83 -13.13
CA SER A 202 22.17 -34.59 -11.68
C SER A 202 20.73 -34.42 -11.22
N ILE A 203 19.85 -33.83 -12.07
CA ILE A 203 18.43 -33.64 -11.74
C ILE A 203 17.72 -34.99 -11.68
N GLU A 204 17.90 -35.83 -12.69
CA GLU A 204 17.25 -37.14 -12.80
C GLU A 204 17.68 -38.04 -11.64
N ARG A 205 18.95 -38.04 -11.32
CA ARG A 205 19.47 -38.81 -10.17
C ARG A 205 18.89 -38.33 -8.85
N ALA A 206 18.88 -37.03 -8.62
CA ALA A 206 18.33 -36.46 -7.39
C ALA A 206 16.80 -36.71 -7.26
N LEU A 207 16.05 -36.63 -8.37
CA LEU A 207 14.63 -36.95 -8.39
C LEU A 207 14.39 -38.45 -8.12
N ALA A 208 15.18 -39.33 -8.74
CA ALA A 208 15.06 -40.77 -8.52
C ALA A 208 15.42 -41.14 -7.07
N GLU A 209 16.43 -40.52 -6.49
CA GLU A 209 16.82 -40.71 -5.07
C GLU A 209 15.70 -40.25 -4.12
N LYS A 210 15.12 -39.06 -4.37
CA LYS A 210 14.04 -38.51 -3.54
C LYS A 210 12.76 -39.32 -3.58
N TYR A 211 12.38 -39.88 -4.73
CA TYR A 211 11.11 -40.55 -4.95
C TYR A 211 11.19 -42.07 -5.16
N GLY A 212 12.40 -42.66 -5.08
CA GLY A 212 12.67 -44.08 -5.31
C GLY A 212 12.76 -44.45 -6.81
N SER A 213 12.22 -43.67 -7.72
CA SER A 213 12.40 -43.83 -9.16
C SER A 213 12.04 -42.53 -9.91
N LEU A 214 12.60 -42.36 -11.11
CA LEU A 214 12.28 -41.20 -11.97
C LEU A 214 10.81 -41.23 -12.43
N SER A 215 10.24 -42.41 -12.66
CA SER A 215 8.83 -42.57 -13.05
C SER A 215 7.88 -42.09 -11.95
N GLU A 216 8.16 -42.41 -10.69
CA GLU A 216 7.37 -41.96 -9.54
C GLU A 216 7.51 -40.45 -9.32
N ALA A 217 8.71 -39.90 -9.48
CA ALA A 217 8.95 -38.47 -9.43
C ALA A 217 8.09 -37.72 -10.47
N CYS A 218 8.10 -38.20 -11.73
CA CYS A 218 7.28 -37.61 -12.81
C CYS A 218 5.78 -37.66 -12.50
N ARG A 219 5.28 -38.78 -11.97
CA ARG A 219 3.89 -38.94 -11.59
C ARG A 219 3.48 -37.92 -10.51
N ARG A 220 4.30 -37.75 -9.47
CA ARG A 220 4.01 -36.81 -8.36
C ARG A 220 4.09 -35.36 -8.78
N LEU A 221 5.05 -35.04 -9.61
CA LEU A 221 5.24 -33.69 -10.12
C LEU A 221 4.30 -33.32 -11.27
N GLY A 222 3.52 -34.30 -11.79
CA GLY A 222 2.66 -34.11 -12.97
C GLY A 222 3.47 -33.79 -14.22
N LEU A 223 4.67 -34.36 -14.36
CA LEU A 223 5.56 -34.26 -15.50
C LEU A 223 5.38 -35.45 -16.43
N SER A 224 5.57 -35.25 -17.71
CA SER A 224 5.53 -36.37 -18.66
C SER A 224 6.80 -37.20 -18.55
N TYR A 225 6.67 -38.48 -18.14
CA TYR A 225 7.79 -39.39 -18.06
C TYR A 225 8.51 -39.52 -19.39
N GLU A 226 7.77 -39.64 -20.51
CA GLU A 226 8.34 -39.77 -21.85
C GLU A 226 9.22 -38.57 -22.22
N ARG A 227 8.83 -37.36 -21.85
CA ARG A 227 9.62 -36.16 -22.10
C ARG A 227 10.87 -36.10 -21.21
N ILE A 228 10.79 -36.50 -19.95
CA ILE A 228 11.97 -36.52 -19.07
C ILE A 228 12.89 -37.68 -19.43
N ALA A 229 12.38 -38.84 -19.82
CA ALA A 229 13.18 -39.94 -20.32
C ALA A 229 13.86 -39.55 -21.64
N ASP A 230 13.16 -38.83 -22.55
CA ASP A 230 13.75 -38.28 -23.75
C ASP A 230 14.78 -37.17 -23.43
N ALA A 231 14.48 -36.35 -22.43
CA ALA A 231 15.42 -35.33 -21.92
C ALA A 231 16.69 -35.97 -21.33
N HIS A 232 16.57 -37.09 -20.60
CA HIS A 232 17.71 -37.83 -20.08
C HIS A 232 18.68 -38.27 -21.21
N VAL A 233 18.13 -38.74 -22.32
CA VAL A 233 18.94 -39.11 -23.48
C VAL A 233 19.51 -37.88 -24.20
N LYS A 234 18.69 -36.81 -24.33
CA LYS A 234 19.06 -35.60 -25.05
C LYS A 234 19.54 -34.47 -24.12
N ARG A 235 19.44 -34.65 -22.81
CA ARG A 235 19.75 -33.62 -21.80
C ARG A 235 19.00 -32.31 -22.05
N ARG A 236 17.71 -32.40 -22.42
CA ARG A 236 16.89 -31.28 -22.85
C ARG A 236 15.54 -31.26 -22.12
N TYR A 237 15.29 -30.21 -21.36
CA TYR A 237 14.04 -29.95 -20.62
C TYR A 237 13.32 -28.75 -21.22
N ARG A 238 11.99 -28.72 -21.13
CA ARG A 238 11.26 -27.45 -21.21
C ARG A 238 11.60 -26.62 -19.96
N LEU A 239 11.60 -25.30 -20.08
CA LEU A 239 11.96 -24.41 -18.97
C LEU A 239 11.00 -24.55 -17.79
N ASP A 240 9.68 -24.68 -18.04
CA ASP A 240 8.67 -24.90 -16.99
C ASP A 240 8.89 -26.21 -16.23
N GLU A 241 9.21 -27.29 -16.93
CA GLU A 241 9.53 -28.60 -16.35
C GLU A 241 10.82 -28.58 -15.55
N PHE A 242 11.84 -27.90 -16.08
CA PHE A 242 13.13 -27.72 -15.39
C PHE A 242 12.94 -26.97 -14.07
N LEU A 243 12.28 -25.80 -14.08
CA LEU A 243 12.04 -24.99 -12.89
C LEU A 243 11.21 -25.75 -11.84
N LYS A 244 10.23 -26.53 -12.28
CA LYS A 244 9.40 -27.35 -11.39
C LYS A 244 10.22 -28.46 -10.72
N ALA A 245 11.07 -29.14 -11.47
CA ALA A 245 11.95 -30.18 -10.94
C ALA A 245 12.98 -29.62 -9.95
N VAL A 246 13.63 -28.52 -10.30
CA VAL A 246 14.61 -27.83 -9.45
C VAL A 246 13.95 -27.27 -8.18
N GLY A 247 12.78 -26.65 -8.30
CA GLY A 247 12.00 -26.12 -7.18
C GLY A 247 11.58 -27.22 -6.19
N ASP A 248 11.15 -28.39 -6.70
CA ASP A 248 10.81 -29.54 -5.87
C ASP A 248 12.03 -30.13 -5.13
N LEU A 249 13.18 -30.13 -5.77
CA LEU A 249 14.44 -30.53 -5.14
C LEU A 249 14.95 -29.51 -4.11
N GLY A 250 14.34 -28.33 -4.02
CA GLY A 250 14.78 -27.25 -3.13
C GLY A 250 16.13 -26.67 -3.51
N TRP A 251 16.55 -26.78 -4.78
CA TRP A 251 17.81 -26.21 -5.25
C TRP A 251 17.65 -24.72 -5.52
N ASP A 252 18.67 -23.96 -5.12
CA ASP A 252 18.72 -22.54 -5.39
C ASP A 252 18.95 -22.23 -6.88
N VAL A 253 18.71 -20.99 -7.26
CA VAL A 253 18.85 -20.51 -8.64
C VAL A 253 20.28 -20.64 -9.14
N GLU A 254 21.28 -20.45 -8.28
CA GLU A 254 22.71 -20.53 -8.65
C GLU A 254 23.09 -21.96 -9.02
N LYS A 255 22.69 -22.93 -8.20
CA LYS A 255 22.88 -24.36 -8.49
C LYS A 255 22.16 -24.78 -9.77
N ALA A 256 20.90 -24.33 -9.93
CA ALA A 256 20.10 -24.59 -11.13
C ALA A 256 20.79 -24.05 -12.39
N THR A 257 21.21 -22.78 -12.37
CA THR A 257 21.88 -22.15 -13.52
C THR A 257 23.23 -22.79 -13.84
N ALA A 258 23.98 -23.22 -12.81
CA ALA A 258 25.25 -23.88 -12.99
C ALA A 258 25.16 -25.23 -13.75
N LEU A 259 24.02 -25.91 -13.67
CA LEU A 259 23.74 -27.15 -14.42
C LEU A 259 23.46 -26.92 -15.90
N ILE A 260 23.09 -25.70 -16.29
CA ILE A 260 22.72 -25.36 -17.65
C ILE A 260 23.99 -25.26 -18.50
N GLU A 261 24.03 -25.99 -19.61
CA GLU A 261 25.05 -25.84 -20.62
C GLU A 261 24.71 -24.70 -21.56
N TYR A 262 23.49 -24.71 -22.10
CA TYR A 262 22.90 -23.62 -22.92
C TYR A 262 21.37 -23.72 -22.90
N LEU A 263 20.75 -22.62 -23.33
CA LEU A 263 19.31 -22.52 -23.57
C LEU A 263 19.05 -22.46 -25.08
N THR A 264 17.89 -22.94 -25.52
CA THR A 264 17.39 -22.73 -26.87
C THR A 264 15.96 -22.22 -26.84
N ALA A 265 15.59 -21.40 -27.81
CA ALA A 265 14.23 -21.04 -28.09
C ALA A 265 13.80 -21.67 -29.41
N ASP A 266 12.64 -22.34 -29.41
CA ASP A 266 12.11 -23.07 -30.58
C ASP A 266 13.16 -23.98 -31.28
N GLY A 267 14.18 -24.40 -30.54
CA GLY A 267 15.22 -25.33 -30.99
C GLY A 267 16.31 -24.76 -31.92
N LYS A 268 16.29 -23.44 -32.19
CA LYS A 268 17.14 -22.89 -33.27
C LYS A 268 18.47 -22.28 -32.82
N GLN A 269 18.52 -21.51 -31.73
CA GLN A 269 19.72 -20.77 -31.34
C GLN A 269 20.17 -21.14 -29.92
N ARG A 270 21.45 -21.41 -29.75
CA ARG A 270 22.05 -21.69 -28.44
C ARG A 270 22.45 -20.37 -27.78
N VAL A 271 22.02 -20.19 -26.54
CA VAL A 271 22.38 -19.06 -25.69
C VAL A 271 22.81 -19.58 -24.33
N ARG A 272 23.97 -19.18 -23.86
CA ARG A 272 24.43 -19.45 -22.51
C ARG A 272 24.25 -18.20 -21.66
N LEU A 273 23.54 -18.33 -20.53
CA LEU A 273 23.51 -17.30 -19.50
C LEU A 273 24.81 -17.39 -18.68
N LYS A 274 25.54 -16.30 -18.60
CA LYS A 274 26.78 -16.23 -17.78
C LYS A 274 26.48 -15.95 -16.32
N GLU A 275 25.31 -15.43 -16.03
CA GLU A 275 24.88 -15.01 -14.70
C GLU A 275 23.54 -15.67 -14.33
N SER A 276 23.34 -15.90 -13.04
CA SER A 276 22.08 -16.45 -12.51
C SER A 276 21.03 -15.38 -12.24
N TYR A 277 21.47 -14.18 -11.95
CA TYR A 277 20.64 -13.04 -11.55
C TYR A 277 20.88 -11.83 -12.44
N VAL A 278 19.96 -10.87 -12.36
CA VAL A 278 20.14 -9.55 -12.98
C VAL A 278 21.40 -8.89 -12.41
N THR A 279 22.26 -8.41 -13.28
CA THR A 279 23.51 -7.72 -12.94
C THR A 279 23.45 -6.24 -13.31
N PRO A 280 24.34 -5.40 -12.76
CA PRO A 280 24.49 -4.01 -13.21
C PRO A 280 24.78 -3.89 -14.71
N ASP A 281 25.53 -4.82 -15.30
CA ASP A 281 25.81 -4.86 -16.75
C ASP A 281 24.53 -5.08 -17.58
N LEU A 282 23.66 -6.00 -17.14
CA LEU A 282 22.37 -6.24 -17.80
C LEU A 282 21.47 -5.01 -17.70
N THR A 283 21.42 -4.35 -16.55
CA THR A 283 20.61 -3.14 -16.41
C THR A 283 21.16 -1.98 -17.25
N ARG A 284 22.50 -1.88 -17.39
CA ARG A 284 23.12 -0.92 -18.29
C ARG A 284 22.79 -1.19 -19.73
N LEU A 285 22.90 -2.46 -20.16
CA LEU A 285 22.48 -2.91 -21.49
C LEU A 285 21.02 -2.52 -21.76
N LEU A 286 20.13 -2.78 -20.81
CA LEU A 286 18.72 -2.39 -20.90
C LEU A 286 18.57 -0.86 -21.08
N GLY A 287 19.31 -0.06 -20.32
CA GLY A 287 19.30 1.41 -20.46
C GLY A 287 19.70 1.86 -21.86
N MET A 288 20.76 1.30 -22.41
CA MET A 288 21.20 1.61 -23.79
C MET A 288 20.15 1.20 -24.85
N VAL A 289 19.55 0.03 -24.68
CA VAL A 289 18.51 -0.43 -25.63
C VAL A 289 17.24 0.44 -25.56
N LEU A 290 16.84 0.91 -24.37
CA LEU A 290 15.64 1.73 -24.22
C LEU A 290 15.82 3.20 -24.62
N SER A 291 17.06 3.65 -24.79
CA SER A 291 17.38 4.97 -25.37
C SER A 291 17.55 4.91 -26.90
N ASP A 292 18.64 4.35 -27.38
CA ASP A 292 19.02 4.34 -28.79
C ASP A 292 18.84 2.95 -29.45
N GLY A 293 18.04 2.06 -28.89
CA GLY A 293 17.87 0.70 -29.39
C GLY A 293 16.42 0.27 -29.56
N THR A 294 16.25 -1.03 -29.81
CA THR A 294 14.94 -1.66 -29.97
C THR A 294 14.97 -3.10 -29.46
N ILE A 295 13.98 -3.50 -28.72
CA ILE A 295 13.63 -4.89 -28.44
C ILE A 295 12.46 -5.22 -29.38
N TYR A 296 12.64 -6.18 -30.25
CA TYR A 296 11.63 -6.57 -31.22
C TYR A 296 11.26 -8.04 -31.05
N GLU A 297 9.98 -8.30 -30.85
CA GLU A 297 9.38 -9.63 -30.78
C GLU A 297 8.16 -9.66 -31.71
N SER A 298 8.21 -10.44 -32.80
CA SER A 298 7.08 -10.68 -33.70
C SER A 298 6.92 -12.18 -33.93
N GLU A 299 5.82 -12.72 -33.49
CA GLU A 299 5.47 -14.13 -33.69
C GLU A 299 5.08 -14.38 -35.16
N GLU A 300 4.31 -13.47 -35.77
CA GLU A 300 3.86 -13.58 -37.14
C GLU A 300 5.04 -13.67 -38.11
N LEU A 301 6.10 -12.89 -37.89
CA LEU A 301 7.28 -12.86 -38.72
C LEU A 301 8.38 -13.82 -38.27
N GLY A 302 8.22 -14.44 -37.07
CA GLY A 302 9.24 -15.28 -36.46
C GLY A 302 10.56 -14.53 -36.23
N ALA A 303 10.50 -13.21 -36.02
CA ALA A 303 11.65 -12.34 -35.90
C ALA A 303 11.79 -11.79 -34.47
N TYR A 304 12.96 -12.02 -33.89
CA TYR A 304 13.25 -11.63 -32.50
C TYR A 304 14.67 -11.07 -32.46
N TYR A 305 14.79 -9.82 -32.00
CA TYR A 305 16.13 -9.23 -31.89
C TYR A 305 16.21 -8.12 -30.85
N VAL A 306 17.44 -7.88 -30.42
CA VAL A 306 17.84 -6.71 -29.63
C VAL A 306 18.80 -5.91 -30.48
N SER A 307 18.54 -4.63 -30.69
CA SER A 307 19.41 -3.75 -31.48
C SER A 307 19.77 -2.48 -30.71
N PHE A 308 20.88 -1.89 -31.14
CA PHE A 308 21.36 -0.59 -30.67
C PHE A 308 21.95 0.18 -31.88
N SER A 309 21.72 1.49 -31.93
CA SER A 309 22.11 2.32 -33.03
C SER A 309 22.78 3.60 -32.53
N ASN A 310 24.04 3.81 -32.87
CA ASN A 310 24.75 5.02 -32.49
C ASN A 310 25.86 5.39 -33.50
N ARG A 311 26.30 6.65 -33.45
CA ARG A 311 27.44 7.11 -34.30
C ARG A 311 28.79 6.87 -33.62
N SER A 312 28.80 6.73 -32.26
CA SER A 312 30.03 6.49 -31.50
C SER A 312 30.42 5.02 -31.58
N THR A 313 31.57 4.72 -32.11
CA THR A 313 32.17 3.39 -32.17
C THR A 313 32.39 2.83 -30.76
N GLU A 314 32.83 3.67 -29.83
CA GLU A 314 33.07 3.28 -28.45
C GLU A 314 31.78 2.83 -27.72
N LEU A 315 30.66 3.49 -28.01
CA LEU A 315 29.36 3.05 -27.45
C LEU A 315 28.87 1.75 -28.08
N VAL A 316 29.09 1.58 -29.39
CA VAL A 316 28.75 0.35 -30.08
C VAL A 316 29.58 -0.82 -29.53
N GLU A 317 30.86 -0.63 -29.31
CA GLU A 317 31.73 -1.64 -28.72
C GLU A 317 31.32 -1.94 -27.27
N ALA A 318 31.01 -0.92 -26.47
CA ALA A 318 30.52 -1.08 -25.10
C ALA A 318 29.20 -1.90 -25.08
N PHE A 319 28.28 -1.62 -26.00
CA PHE A 319 27.04 -2.38 -26.14
C PHE A 319 27.30 -3.86 -26.46
N ILE A 320 28.19 -4.16 -27.39
CA ILE A 320 28.56 -5.54 -27.75
C ILE A 320 29.19 -6.26 -26.54
N GLN A 321 30.07 -5.57 -25.82
CA GLN A 321 30.71 -6.14 -24.63
C GLN A 321 29.70 -6.43 -23.51
N LEU A 322 28.80 -5.49 -23.23
CA LEU A 322 27.72 -5.66 -22.24
C LEU A 322 26.76 -6.79 -22.63
N PHE A 323 26.41 -6.90 -23.91
CA PHE A 323 25.58 -8.03 -24.37
C PHE A 323 26.28 -9.37 -24.11
N ARG A 324 27.57 -9.46 -24.48
CA ARG A 324 28.37 -10.67 -24.31
C ARG A 324 28.74 -10.99 -22.85
N SER A 325 28.67 -10.00 -21.94
CA SER A 325 28.88 -10.27 -20.50
C SER A 325 27.72 -11.06 -19.89
N VAL A 326 26.54 -10.99 -20.47
CA VAL A 326 25.33 -11.67 -19.98
C VAL A 326 24.93 -12.86 -20.85
N PHE A 327 24.90 -12.65 -22.17
CA PHE A 327 24.43 -13.63 -23.15
C PHE A 327 25.61 -14.07 -24.06
N ASP A 328 25.95 -15.36 -23.99
CA ASP A 328 26.96 -15.96 -24.83
C ASP A 328 26.29 -16.81 -25.92
N GLY A 329 26.78 -16.72 -27.15
CA GLY A 329 26.32 -17.48 -28.31
C GLY A 329 25.78 -16.68 -29.47
N PRO A 330 24.90 -15.67 -29.29
CA PRO A 330 24.47 -14.84 -30.42
C PRO A 330 25.60 -13.95 -30.94
N GLU A 331 25.79 -13.97 -32.26
CA GLU A 331 26.76 -13.10 -32.93
C GLU A 331 26.10 -11.81 -33.41
N PRO A 332 26.78 -10.65 -33.29
CA PRO A 332 26.24 -9.36 -33.72
C PRO A 332 26.25 -9.24 -35.24
N GLN A 333 25.14 -8.74 -35.75
CA GLN A 333 25.08 -8.23 -37.13
C GLN A 333 25.33 -6.72 -37.07
N VAL A 334 26.40 -6.26 -37.71
CA VAL A 334 26.78 -4.84 -37.69
C VAL A 334 26.61 -4.27 -39.09
N HIS A 335 25.89 -3.16 -39.17
CA HIS A 335 25.64 -2.43 -40.41
C HIS A 335 25.79 -0.93 -40.17
N THR A 336 26.38 -0.22 -41.09
CA THR A 336 26.45 1.25 -41.04
C THR A 336 25.57 1.82 -42.15
N ASN A 337 24.65 2.70 -41.81
CA ASN A 337 23.77 3.35 -42.78
C ASN A 337 24.47 4.50 -43.50
N GLN A 338 23.76 5.11 -44.47
CA GLN A 338 24.29 6.22 -45.29
C GLN A 338 24.62 7.47 -44.43
N ASP A 339 24.00 7.65 -43.30
CA ASP A 339 24.21 8.79 -42.38
C ASP A 339 25.36 8.54 -41.36
N GLY A 340 26.09 7.43 -41.53
CA GLY A 340 27.19 7.07 -40.62
C GLY A 340 26.74 6.53 -39.24
N VAL A 341 25.46 6.15 -39.09
CA VAL A 341 24.97 5.48 -37.89
C VAL A 341 25.28 4.00 -37.93
N ILE A 342 25.98 3.48 -36.96
CA ILE A 342 26.29 2.07 -36.78
C ILE A 342 25.14 1.39 -36.08
N ILE A 343 24.54 0.38 -36.68
CA ILE A 343 23.44 -0.41 -36.17
C ILE A 343 23.98 -1.79 -35.82
N VAL A 344 23.85 -2.18 -34.56
CA VAL A 344 24.18 -3.53 -34.06
C VAL A 344 22.90 -4.27 -33.74
N ARG A 345 22.79 -5.50 -34.20
CA ARG A 345 21.63 -6.35 -33.96
C ARG A 345 22.06 -7.74 -33.54
N PHE A 346 21.51 -8.20 -32.40
CA PHE A 346 21.59 -9.58 -31.94
C PHE A 346 20.24 -10.26 -32.14
N ASN A 347 20.19 -11.28 -32.99
CA ASN A 347 18.97 -12.06 -33.18
C ASN A 347 18.87 -13.11 -32.06
N SER A 348 18.06 -12.88 -31.05
CA SER A 348 17.86 -13.79 -29.92
C SER A 348 16.55 -13.55 -29.22
N LEU A 349 15.63 -14.54 -29.25
CA LEU A 349 14.38 -14.50 -28.48
C LEU A 349 14.67 -14.51 -26.98
N ILE A 350 15.67 -15.28 -26.52
CA ILE A 350 16.04 -15.37 -25.11
C ILE A 350 16.45 -14.00 -24.57
N ALA A 351 17.36 -13.31 -25.27
CA ALA A 351 17.79 -11.98 -24.85
C ALA A 351 16.65 -10.94 -24.92
N ALA A 352 15.87 -10.95 -26.02
CA ALA A 352 14.72 -10.06 -26.18
C ALA A 352 13.71 -10.28 -25.03
N ARG A 353 13.37 -11.53 -24.72
CA ARG A 353 12.41 -11.88 -23.66
C ARG A 353 12.91 -11.49 -22.27
N VAL A 354 14.17 -11.76 -21.93
CA VAL A 354 14.75 -11.36 -20.63
C VAL A 354 14.72 -9.85 -20.47
N LEU A 355 15.12 -9.08 -21.48
CA LEU A 355 15.13 -7.61 -21.42
C LEU A 355 13.71 -7.02 -21.41
N SER A 356 12.80 -7.56 -22.22
CA SER A 356 11.40 -7.13 -22.28
C SER A 356 10.68 -7.36 -20.95
N ASN A 357 10.88 -8.55 -20.34
CA ASN A 357 10.27 -8.89 -19.04
C ASN A 357 10.94 -8.12 -17.90
N LEU A 358 12.27 -7.90 -17.92
CA LEU A 358 12.94 -7.07 -16.93
C LEU A 358 12.42 -5.63 -16.94
N ALA A 359 12.19 -5.07 -18.13
CA ALA A 359 11.66 -3.73 -18.30
C ALA A 359 10.13 -3.65 -18.12
N GLU A 360 9.42 -4.77 -18.11
CA GLU A 360 7.94 -4.82 -18.12
C GLU A 360 7.34 -4.01 -19.27
N LEU A 361 7.95 -4.09 -20.47
CA LEU A 361 7.61 -3.26 -21.61
C LEU A 361 6.14 -3.38 -22.04
N GLY A 362 5.55 -2.24 -22.43
CA GLY A 362 4.17 -2.18 -22.90
C GLY A 362 3.13 -2.38 -21.82
N THR A 363 3.51 -2.32 -20.55
CA THR A 363 2.61 -2.44 -19.41
C THR A 363 2.66 -1.17 -18.55
N PRO A 364 1.63 -0.89 -17.75
CA PRO A 364 1.66 0.20 -16.76
C PRO A 364 2.77 0.03 -15.70
N LYS A 365 3.35 -1.17 -15.59
CA LYS A 365 4.44 -1.50 -14.67
C LYS A 365 5.83 -1.24 -15.28
N GLU A 366 5.92 -0.61 -16.44
CA GLU A 366 7.20 -0.36 -17.10
C GLU A 366 8.24 0.20 -16.13
N LEU A 367 9.42 -0.47 -16.09
CA LEU A 367 10.57 -0.17 -15.21
C LEU A 367 10.35 -0.26 -13.69
N THR A 368 9.17 -0.69 -13.21
CA THR A 368 8.94 -0.79 -11.76
C THR A 368 9.84 -1.84 -11.11
N ARG A 369 10.18 -2.88 -11.84
CA ARG A 369 11.05 -3.97 -11.39
C ARG A 369 12.46 -3.49 -11.03
N LEU A 370 12.95 -2.46 -11.73
CA LEU A 370 14.25 -1.85 -11.43
C LEU A 370 14.26 -1.14 -10.05
N MET A 371 13.09 -0.71 -9.57
CA MET A 371 12.96 -0.10 -8.24
C MET A 371 13.35 -1.07 -7.11
N ARG A 372 13.19 -2.37 -7.33
CA ARG A 372 13.46 -3.45 -6.37
C ARG A 372 14.92 -3.94 -6.40
N LEU A 373 15.72 -3.48 -7.36
CA LEU A 373 17.13 -3.80 -7.47
C LEU A 373 18.01 -2.88 -6.63
N GLY A 374 19.25 -3.26 -6.42
CA GLY A 374 20.25 -2.44 -5.71
C GLY A 374 20.57 -1.12 -6.41
N GLU A 375 21.10 -0.15 -5.66
CA GLU A 375 21.46 1.17 -6.19
C GLU A 375 22.44 1.08 -7.39
N ASP A 376 23.35 0.11 -7.38
CA ASP A 376 24.31 -0.09 -8.48
C ASP A 376 23.63 -0.48 -9.79
N HIS A 377 22.57 -1.30 -9.71
CA HIS A 377 21.77 -1.68 -10.87
C HIS A 377 21.00 -0.48 -11.42
N VAL A 378 20.38 0.31 -10.54
CA VAL A 378 19.67 1.53 -10.91
C VAL A 378 20.62 2.54 -11.53
N ALA A 379 21.79 2.76 -10.93
CA ALA A 379 22.82 3.66 -11.43
C ALA A 379 23.33 3.23 -12.83
N SER A 380 23.55 1.92 -13.02
CA SER A 380 23.98 1.35 -14.29
C SER A 380 22.91 1.49 -15.38
N PHE A 381 21.62 1.26 -15.04
CA PHE A 381 20.51 1.53 -15.96
C PHE A 381 20.47 2.99 -16.39
N ILE A 382 20.50 3.91 -15.43
CA ILE A 382 20.49 5.37 -15.72
C ILE A 382 21.71 5.75 -16.57
N ALA A 383 22.90 5.17 -16.30
CA ALA A 383 24.09 5.44 -17.10
C ALA A 383 23.93 4.97 -18.54
N GLY A 384 23.41 3.77 -18.78
CA GLY A 384 23.13 3.25 -20.12
C GLY A 384 22.08 4.07 -20.86
N TYR A 385 21.00 4.46 -20.19
CA TYR A 385 19.96 5.31 -20.78
C TYR A 385 20.51 6.72 -21.11
N PHE A 386 21.32 7.28 -20.21
CA PHE A 386 21.96 8.57 -20.40
C PHE A 386 23.01 8.56 -21.55
N ASP A 387 23.68 7.44 -21.78
CA ASP A 387 24.62 7.29 -22.89
C ASP A 387 23.95 7.55 -24.25
N GLY A 388 22.71 7.13 -24.46
CA GLY A 388 21.89 7.43 -25.64
C GLY A 388 21.20 8.80 -25.51
N ASP A 389 20.08 8.84 -24.86
CA ASP A 389 19.13 9.98 -24.78
C ASP A 389 19.50 11.07 -23.76
N GLY A 390 20.68 11.01 -23.17
CA GLY A 390 21.16 12.04 -22.23
C GLY A 390 21.85 13.22 -22.91
N SER A 391 21.69 14.40 -22.35
CA SER A 391 22.43 15.60 -22.76
C SER A 391 22.93 16.40 -21.59
N VAL A 392 24.04 17.12 -21.81
CA VAL A 392 24.70 17.94 -20.79
C VAL A 392 24.72 19.39 -21.25
N LEU A 393 24.20 20.27 -20.43
CA LEU A 393 24.12 21.69 -20.69
C LEU A 393 24.88 22.49 -19.63
N ARG A 394 25.26 23.72 -19.96
CA ARG A 394 25.90 24.67 -19.06
C ARG A 394 27.15 24.10 -18.37
N ASN A 395 28.04 23.50 -19.13
CA ASN A 395 29.33 22.95 -18.67
C ASN A 395 29.13 21.94 -17.48
N GLY A 396 28.21 21.01 -17.60
CA GLY A 396 27.98 20.00 -16.59
C GLY A 396 27.01 20.37 -15.45
N ARG A 397 26.51 21.60 -15.42
CA ARG A 397 25.62 22.10 -14.35
C ARG A 397 24.14 21.78 -14.55
N LYS A 398 23.77 21.24 -15.69
CA LYS A 398 22.41 20.81 -16.02
C LYS A 398 22.46 19.56 -16.89
N VAL A 399 21.78 18.52 -16.47
CA VAL A 399 21.69 17.25 -17.19
C VAL A 399 20.22 17.00 -17.55
N HIS A 400 19.99 16.54 -18.78
CA HIS A 400 18.68 16.15 -19.27
C HIS A 400 18.73 14.69 -19.67
N ILE A 401 17.65 13.96 -19.37
CA ILE A 401 17.35 12.64 -19.91
C ILE A 401 16.01 12.77 -20.60
N THR A 402 15.99 12.58 -21.92
CA THR A 402 14.80 12.83 -22.76
C THR A 402 14.08 11.54 -23.08
N THR A 403 12.76 11.56 -23.12
CA THR A 403 11.93 10.43 -23.55
C THR A 403 10.61 10.93 -24.15
N ALA A 404 10.06 10.17 -25.11
CA ALA A 404 8.74 10.44 -25.67
C ALA A 404 7.58 9.96 -24.75
N SER A 405 7.87 9.13 -23.74
CA SER A 405 6.88 8.54 -22.85
C SER A 405 6.81 9.27 -21.51
N ARG A 406 5.63 9.80 -21.15
CA ARG A 406 5.40 10.38 -19.82
C ARG A 406 5.61 9.35 -18.71
N LEU A 407 5.10 8.13 -18.91
CA LEU A 407 5.27 7.03 -17.94
C LEU A 407 6.75 6.77 -17.69
N ARG A 408 7.55 6.67 -18.76
CA ARG A 408 9.00 6.44 -18.65
C ARG A 408 9.72 7.61 -17.97
N ALA A 409 9.31 8.85 -18.23
CA ALA A 409 9.84 10.01 -17.51
C ALA A 409 9.57 9.93 -16.00
N ASN A 410 8.35 9.54 -15.60
CA ASN A 410 7.99 9.32 -14.20
C ASN A 410 8.86 8.20 -13.58
N ARG A 411 9.06 7.08 -14.29
CA ARG A 411 9.91 5.97 -13.80
C ARG A 411 11.38 6.39 -13.66
N ILE A 412 11.93 7.08 -14.62
CA ILE A 412 13.30 7.61 -14.55
C ILE A 412 13.42 8.57 -13.33
N GLN A 413 12.43 9.42 -13.09
CA GLN A 413 12.42 10.30 -11.93
C GLN A 413 12.40 9.50 -10.60
N LEU A 414 11.58 8.44 -10.50
CA LEU A 414 11.55 7.56 -9.33
C LEU A 414 12.87 6.80 -9.14
N LEU A 415 13.48 6.30 -10.22
CA LEU A 415 14.80 5.66 -10.18
C LEU A 415 15.89 6.64 -9.72
N LEU A 416 15.84 7.89 -10.15
CA LEU A 416 16.72 8.94 -9.64
C LEU A 416 16.49 9.22 -8.14
N LYS A 417 15.24 9.16 -7.67
CA LYS A 417 14.92 9.25 -6.23
C LYS A 417 15.47 8.06 -5.43
N ARG A 418 15.56 6.85 -6.03
CA ARG A 418 16.26 5.72 -5.40
C ARG A 418 17.73 6.06 -5.08
N LEU A 419 18.37 6.83 -5.95
CA LEU A 419 19.74 7.31 -5.77
C LEU A 419 19.82 8.63 -4.96
N GLY A 420 18.70 9.14 -4.47
CA GLY A 420 18.62 10.42 -3.78
C GLY A 420 18.99 11.60 -4.70
N ILE A 421 18.66 11.51 -5.98
CA ILE A 421 18.91 12.55 -6.98
C ILE A 421 17.60 13.23 -7.36
N PRO A 422 17.26 14.36 -6.78
CA PRO A 422 16.08 15.12 -7.16
C PRO A 422 16.16 15.63 -8.60
N SER A 423 15.04 15.54 -9.29
CA SER A 423 14.90 15.94 -10.69
C SER A 423 13.53 16.56 -10.97
N VAL A 424 13.38 17.17 -12.14
CA VAL A 424 12.17 17.86 -12.56
C VAL A 424 11.77 17.35 -13.94
N ILE A 425 10.51 16.98 -14.14
CA ILE A 425 10.00 16.61 -15.46
C ILE A 425 9.49 17.88 -16.15
N GLN A 426 9.99 18.15 -17.36
CA GLN A 426 9.57 19.27 -18.20
C GLN A 426 9.03 18.72 -19.52
N LYS A 427 7.78 19.10 -19.83
CA LYS A 427 7.16 18.81 -21.13
C LYS A 427 7.67 19.81 -22.16
N ARG A 428 8.07 19.34 -23.33
CA ARG A 428 8.53 20.17 -24.44
C ARG A 428 7.90 19.65 -25.73
N SER A 429 7.53 20.57 -26.61
CA SER A 429 7.14 20.23 -27.98
C SER A 429 8.40 20.17 -28.85
N SER A 430 8.64 19.04 -29.51
CA SER A 430 9.72 18.89 -30.49
C SER A 430 9.11 19.03 -31.87
N GLY A 431 9.49 20.10 -32.59
CA GLY A 431 9.12 20.28 -34.01
C GLY A 431 10.08 19.50 -34.91
N GLY A 432 9.58 18.55 -35.64
CA GLY A 432 10.31 17.83 -36.71
C GLY A 432 9.59 17.93 -38.04
N SER A 433 10.24 17.50 -39.13
CA SER A 433 9.69 17.51 -40.50
C SER A 433 8.41 16.69 -40.67
N PHE A 434 8.02 15.88 -39.68
CA PHE A 434 6.83 15.03 -39.67
C PHE A 434 5.77 15.41 -38.63
N GLY A 435 5.81 16.64 -38.05
CA GLY A 435 4.85 17.12 -37.08
C GLY A 435 5.48 17.44 -35.70
N SER A 436 4.70 18.04 -34.81
CA SER A 436 5.11 18.27 -33.42
C SER A 436 4.82 17.04 -32.57
N SER A 437 5.84 16.42 -32.02
CA SER A 437 5.71 15.39 -31.00
C SER A 437 5.99 15.95 -29.59
N GLU A 438 5.24 15.47 -28.61
CA GLU A 438 5.50 15.79 -27.20
C GLU A 438 6.67 14.93 -26.71
N VAL A 439 7.63 15.57 -26.05
CA VAL A 439 8.74 14.91 -25.37
C VAL A 439 8.85 15.40 -23.93
N TYR A 440 9.40 14.56 -23.09
CA TYR A 440 9.57 14.81 -21.66
C TYR A 440 11.04 14.77 -21.29
N ASP A 441 11.54 15.87 -20.77
CA ASP A 441 12.90 15.99 -20.28
C ASP A 441 12.92 15.80 -18.76
N VAL A 442 13.59 14.77 -18.26
CA VAL A 442 13.91 14.61 -16.84
C VAL A 442 15.18 15.40 -16.57
N VAL A 443 15.01 16.53 -15.90
CA VAL A 443 16.04 17.54 -15.72
C VAL A 443 16.67 17.44 -14.34
N ILE A 444 17.98 17.23 -14.29
CA ILE A 444 18.78 17.24 -13.07
C ILE A 444 19.56 18.55 -13.05
N GLN A 445 19.36 19.34 -11.99
CA GLN A 445 20.00 20.63 -11.83
C GLN A 445 20.21 20.96 -10.34
N GLY A 446 21.15 21.84 -10.07
CA GLY A 446 21.56 22.18 -8.72
C GLY A 446 22.78 21.36 -8.26
N PRO A 447 23.61 21.94 -7.39
CA PRO A 447 24.92 21.38 -7.06
C PRO A 447 24.85 20.00 -6.44
N ILE A 448 23.93 19.78 -5.48
CA ILE A 448 23.79 18.48 -4.81
C ILE A 448 23.31 17.43 -5.79
N SER A 449 22.23 17.71 -6.54
CA SER A 449 21.68 16.76 -7.52
C SER A 449 22.70 16.39 -8.59
N ILE A 450 23.44 17.38 -9.12
CA ILE A 450 24.47 17.17 -10.13
C ILE A 450 25.67 16.39 -9.56
N THR A 451 26.10 16.70 -8.34
CA THR A 451 27.18 15.96 -7.69
C THR A 451 26.79 14.51 -7.43
N ARG A 452 25.58 14.28 -6.92
CA ARG A 452 25.08 12.92 -6.73
C ARG A 452 24.96 12.18 -8.08
N PHE A 453 24.44 12.86 -9.10
CA PHE A 453 24.34 12.29 -10.44
C PHE A 453 25.70 11.78 -10.94
N TRP A 454 26.73 12.62 -10.96
CA TRP A 454 28.07 12.24 -11.43
C TRP A 454 28.80 11.26 -10.50
N ARG A 455 28.38 11.13 -9.25
CA ARG A 455 28.88 10.09 -8.34
C ARG A 455 28.38 8.70 -8.72
N TYR A 456 27.12 8.60 -9.06
CA TYR A 456 26.47 7.32 -9.39
C TYR A 456 26.54 6.99 -10.89
N VAL A 457 26.29 7.98 -11.74
CA VAL A 457 26.15 7.79 -13.20
C VAL A 457 27.49 8.03 -13.87
N ARG A 458 28.02 6.96 -14.44
CA ARG A 458 29.30 6.97 -15.15
C ARG A 458 29.07 6.64 -16.63
N PRO A 459 28.92 7.64 -17.52
CA PRO A 459 28.64 7.40 -18.92
C PRO A 459 29.83 6.73 -19.63
N ALA A 460 29.54 5.92 -20.62
CA ALA A 460 30.50 5.36 -21.55
C ALA A 460 30.83 6.33 -22.70
N HIS A 461 29.86 7.18 -23.08
CA HIS A 461 30.01 8.15 -24.16
C HIS A 461 31.19 9.11 -23.91
N PRO A 462 32.17 9.20 -24.84
CA PRO A 462 33.40 9.95 -24.64
C PRO A 462 33.18 11.42 -24.28
N GLU A 463 32.31 12.12 -25.02
CA GLU A 463 32.01 13.52 -24.77
C GLU A 463 31.32 13.73 -23.41
N LYS A 464 30.42 12.82 -23.02
CA LYS A 464 29.69 12.93 -21.76
C LYS A 464 30.56 12.67 -20.52
N ARG A 465 31.65 11.92 -20.67
CA ARG A 465 32.65 11.69 -19.59
C ARG A 465 33.40 12.94 -19.18
N THR A 466 33.56 13.91 -20.10
CA THR A 466 34.36 15.12 -19.87
C THR A 466 33.70 16.15 -18.97
N TYR A 467 32.37 16.02 -18.75
CA TYR A 467 31.58 17.03 -18.00
C TYR A 467 31.54 16.84 -16.49
N ARG A 468 32.49 16.13 -15.87
CA ARG A 468 32.59 16.03 -14.41
C ARG A 468 32.90 17.40 -13.82
N LEU A 469 32.07 17.84 -12.87
CA LEU A 469 32.39 19.01 -12.06
C LEU A 469 33.58 18.68 -11.15
N PRO A 470 34.61 19.56 -11.09
CA PRO A 470 35.65 19.43 -10.07
C PRO A 470 35.04 19.52 -8.68
N GLU A 471 35.45 18.66 -7.76
CA GLU A 471 34.95 18.63 -6.35
C GLU A 471 35.08 20.01 -5.65
N THR A 472 36.00 20.87 -6.08
CA THR A 472 36.24 22.21 -5.55
C THR A 472 35.17 23.24 -5.90
N ASP A 473 34.38 23.04 -6.97
CA ASP A 473 33.33 23.99 -7.38
C ASP A 473 32.02 23.83 -6.60
N ILE A 474 31.86 22.73 -5.87
CA ILE A 474 30.65 22.41 -5.13
C ILE A 474 30.40 23.33 -3.95
N THR A 475 31.48 23.87 -3.36
CA THR A 475 31.39 24.71 -2.17
C THR A 475 30.99 26.17 -2.48
N ARG A 476 31.04 26.58 -3.75
CA ARG A 476 30.79 27.98 -4.18
C ARG A 476 29.44 28.25 -4.80
N VAL A 477 28.60 27.23 -5.03
CA VAL A 477 27.34 27.42 -5.77
C VAL A 477 26.20 27.84 -4.83
N ARG A 478 25.78 29.10 -4.97
CA ARG A 478 24.61 29.69 -4.33
C ARG A 478 23.30 29.19 -5.01
N ALA A 479 22.76 28.14 -4.81
CA ALA A 479 21.33 27.88 -5.11
C ALA A 479 20.97 26.43 -5.03
N GLU A 480 20.74 25.96 -3.83
CA GLU A 480 20.00 24.71 -3.65
C GLU A 480 18.54 25.04 -3.38
N ARG A 481 17.65 24.43 -4.16
CA ARG A 481 16.21 24.51 -3.93
C ARG A 481 15.73 23.59 -2.80
N PHE A 482 16.64 22.91 -2.09
CA PHE A 482 16.37 22.09 -0.90
C PHE A 482 16.46 22.93 0.37
N TYR A 483 15.69 24.00 0.37
CA TYR A 483 15.60 24.84 1.54
C TYR A 483 14.56 24.30 2.49
N LEU A 484 14.90 24.31 3.76
CA LEU A 484 13.97 24.11 4.84
C LEU A 484 13.00 25.28 4.91
N SER A 485 11.80 25.03 5.39
CA SER A 485 10.84 26.09 5.69
C SER A 485 11.51 27.15 6.55
N PRO A 486 11.59 28.40 6.10
CA PRO A 486 12.17 29.46 6.92
C PRO A 486 11.34 29.70 8.17
N ARG A 487 10.05 29.42 8.07
CA ARG A 487 9.06 29.71 9.09
C ARG A 487 9.24 28.81 10.30
N VAL A 488 9.29 27.49 10.08
CA VAL A 488 9.50 26.50 11.14
C VAL A 488 10.92 26.60 11.69
N THR A 489 11.92 26.55 10.80
CA THR A 489 13.33 26.55 11.20
C THR A 489 13.69 27.80 11.98
N GLY A 490 13.25 28.99 11.52
CA GLY A 490 13.56 30.25 12.17
C GLY A 490 12.96 30.41 13.57
N GLN A 491 11.68 29.93 13.74
CA GLN A 491 11.03 29.96 15.05
C GLN A 491 11.67 28.99 16.04
N LEU A 492 11.92 27.74 15.60
CA LEU A 492 12.59 26.74 16.43
C LEU A 492 14.00 27.18 16.85
N LEU A 493 14.79 27.73 15.92
CA LEU A 493 16.10 28.26 16.23
C LEU A 493 16.05 29.40 17.25
N ARG A 494 15.10 30.34 17.12
CA ARG A 494 14.91 31.44 18.07
C ARG A 494 14.56 30.94 19.45
N ARG A 495 13.63 29.98 19.58
CA ARG A 495 13.23 29.38 20.87
C ARG A 495 14.38 28.62 21.51
N LEU A 496 15.07 27.78 20.73
CA LEU A 496 16.24 27.04 21.21
C LEU A 496 17.31 27.98 21.75
N ARG A 497 17.67 29.02 20.98
CA ARG A 497 18.67 30.01 21.40
C ARG A 497 18.26 30.76 22.66
N ALA A 498 17.00 31.18 22.76
CA ALA A 498 16.49 31.88 23.95
C ALA A 498 16.57 30.99 25.20
N ARG A 499 16.21 29.71 25.07
CA ARG A 499 16.21 28.73 26.16
C ARG A 499 17.61 28.42 26.70
N TYR A 500 18.61 28.33 25.81
CA TYR A 500 19.98 27.97 26.20
C TYR A 500 20.94 29.18 26.22
N GLY A 501 20.47 30.42 26.04
CA GLY A 501 21.28 31.63 26.05
C GLY A 501 22.33 31.71 24.92
N LEU A 502 22.11 30.99 23.81
CA LEU A 502 23.06 30.86 22.72
C LEU A 502 23.11 32.16 21.88
N ARG A 503 24.31 32.62 21.56
CA ARG A 503 24.51 33.74 20.62
C ARG A 503 24.41 33.25 19.17
N GLN A 504 23.91 34.10 18.26
CA GLN A 504 23.79 33.73 16.83
C GLN A 504 25.10 33.22 16.23
N LYS A 505 26.24 33.83 16.62
CA LYS A 505 27.59 33.47 16.16
C LYS A 505 28.02 32.04 16.55
N GLU A 506 27.38 31.43 17.53
CA GLU A 506 27.67 30.06 17.97
C GLU A 506 27.02 29.02 17.08
N LEU A 507 25.94 29.38 16.40
CA LEU A 507 25.32 28.56 15.37
C LEU A 507 26.02 28.75 14.02
N GLY A 508 26.22 29.99 13.61
CA GLY A 508 26.80 30.30 12.31
C GLY A 508 26.98 31.81 12.11
N PRO A 509 27.20 32.30 10.86
CA PRO A 509 27.32 33.72 10.60
C PRO A 509 26.11 34.49 11.10
N SER A 510 26.30 35.41 12.06
CA SER A 510 25.21 36.09 12.77
C SER A 510 24.18 36.74 11.85
N SER A 511 24.64 37.34 10.74
CA SER A 511 23.75 37.95 9.75
C SER A 511 22.83 36.92 9.09
N THR A 512 23.36 35.71 8.78
CA THR A 512 22.56 34.61 8.17
C THR A 512 21.58 34.03 9.17
N VAL A 513 22.03 33.75 10.40
CA VAL A 513 21.15 33.24 11.46
C VAL A 513 20.04 34.25 11.76
N SER A 514 20.36 35.53 11.87
CA SER A 514 19.37 36.59 12.06
C SER A 514 18.34 36.67 10.93
N GLN A 515 18.76 36.53 9.66
CA GLN A 515 17.84 36.51 8.51
C GLN A 515 16.92 35.29 8.53
N VAL A 516 17.43 34.12 8.94
CA VAL A 516 16.61 32.91 9.08
C VAL A 516 15.58 33.06 10.20
N GLU A 517 16.00 33.57 11.36
CA GLU A 517 15.11 33.84 12.49
C GLU A 517 14.07 34.94 12.20
N ARG A 518 14.35 35.87 11.28
CA ARG A 518 13.41 36.91 10.79
C ARG A 518 12.56 36.41 9.61
N LEU A 519 12.71 35.15 9.21
CA LEU A 519 11.98 34.51 8.13
C LEU A 519 12.24 35.11 6.73
N THR A 520 13.33 35.87 6.58
CA THR A 520 13.71 36.52 5.32
C THR A 520 14.67 35.71 4.48
N ARG A 521 15.20 34.60 5.02
CA ARG A 521 16.13 33.73 4.32
C ARG A 521 15.87 32.27 4.64
N ARG A 522 15.90 31.42 3.60
CA ARG A 522 15.87 29.95 3.75
C ARG A 522 17.28 29.45 4.09
N VAL A 523 17.35 28.37 4.84
CA VAL A 523 18.58 27.65 5.16
C VAL A 523 18.52 26.23 4.56
N SER A 524 19.65 25.78 4.01
CA SER A 524 19.72 24.39 3.51
C SER A 524 19.96 23.42 4.68
N ARG A 525 19.54 22.16 4.49
CA ARG A 525 19.74 21.09 5.48
C ARG A 525 21.19 20.97 5.93
N GLY A 526 22.14 20.95 5.00
CA GLY A 526 23.56 20.83 5.33
C GLY A 526 24.09 22.02 6.12
N VAL A 527 23.51 23.20 5.95
CA VAL A 527 23.85 24.37 6.78
C VAL A 527 23.23 24.22 8.16
N LEU A 528 21.97 23.85 8.25
CA LEU A 528 21.32 23.64 9.54
C LEU A 528 22.00 22.51 10.33
N SER A 529 22.35 21.39 9.70
CA SER A 529 23.06 20.29 10.35
C SER A 529 24.39 20.77 10.97
N ARG A 530 25.20 21.55 10.24
CA ARG A 530 26.44 22.13 10.77
C ARG A 530 26.17 23.08 11.94
N TRP A 531 25.10 23.86 11.88
CA TRP A 531 24.74 24.78 12.98
C TRP A 531 24.36 24.00 14.24
N LEU A 532 23.60 22.94 14.10
CA LEU A 532 23.22 22.07 15.24
C LEU A 532 24.43 21.35 15.84
N GLN A 533 25.32 20.82 14.99
CA GLN A 533 26.58 20.21 15.45
C GLN A 533 27.45 21.21 16.27
N SER A 534 27.49 22.49 15.87
CA SER A 534 28.29 23.48 16.60
C SER A 534 27.79 23.80 18.01
N VAL A 535 26.53 23.45 18.31
CA VAL A 535 25.90 23.69 19.63
C VAL A 535 25.50 22.42 20.35
N GLU A 536 25.75 21.23 19.79
CA GLU A 536 25.36 19.95 20.35
C GLU A 536 25.83 19.72 21.80
N GLY A 537 27.05 20.17 22.13
CA GLY A 537 27.58 20.11 23.49
C GLY A 537 27.02 21.15 24.49
N LYS A 538 26.18 22.09 24.01
CA LYS A 538 25.59 23.16 24.81
C LYS A 538 24.09 23.06 25.01
N VAL A 539 23.46 22.12 24.38
CA VAL A 539 22.02 21.91 24.36
C VAL A 539 21.71 20.49 24.82
N ASN A 540 20.60 20.29 25.56
CA ASN A 540 20.15 18.95 25.87
C ASN A 540 19.74 18.23 24.56
N PRO A 541 20.33 17.07 24.24
CA PRO A 541 19.97 16.30 23.02
C PRO A 541 18.49 15.88 22.96
N GLY A 542 17.82 15.79 24.12
CA GLY A 542 16.38 15.48 24.23
C GLY A 542 15.47 16.72 24.21
N ASP A 543 16.00 17.94 24.04
CA ASP A 543 15.16 19.14 23.93
C ASP A 543 14.23 19.05 22.72
N PRO A 544 12.90 19.27 22.86
CA PRO A 544 11.95 19.12 21.77
C PRO A 544 12.26 19.99 20.54
N ASP A 545 12.70 21.26 20.76
CA ASP A 545 13.04 22.14 19.64
C ASP A 545 14.35 21.70 18.94
N PHE A 546 15.32 21.16 19.70
CA PHE A 546 16.55 20.61 19.14
C PHE A 546 16.29 19.31 18.36
N VAL A 547 15.48 18.41 18.90
CA VAL A 547 15.07 17.18 18.22
C VAL A 547 14.31 17.50 16.93
N ALA A 548 13.39 18.47 16.96
CA ALA A 548 12.64 18.90 15.79
C ALA A 548 13.57 19.52 14.71
N LEU A 549 14.51 20.38 15.09
CA LEU A 549 15.51 20.95 14.17
C LEU A 549 16.42 19.87 13.57
N ARG A 550 16.80 18.88 14.39
CA ARG A 550 17.59 17.74 13.92
C ARG A 550 16.81 16.87 12.93
N SER A 551 15.55 16.60 13.23
CA SER A 551 14.66 15.87 12.31
C SER A 551 14.45 16.62 10.99
N LEU A 552 14.34 17.95 11.03
CA LEU A 552 14.31 18.78 9.83
C LEU A 552 15.63 18.70 9.02
N ALA A 553 16.77 18.72 9.69
CA ALA A 553 18.08 18.66 9.03
C ALA A 553 18.40 17.29 8.43
N GLU A 554 17.99 16.20 9.09
CA GLU A 554 18.29 14.81 8.72
C GLU A 554 17.12 14.12 8.00
N GLY A 555 15.95 14.73 7.97
CA GLY A 555 14.73 14.14 7.43
C GLY A 555 14.81 13.80 5.93
N ASN A 556 14.06 12.82 5.49
CA ASN A 556 14.00 12.35 4.10
C ASN A 556 12.86 13.04 3.33
N TYR A 557 12.97 14.33 3.05
CA TYR A 557 11.96 15.08 2.30
C TYR A 557 12.53 16.25 1.51
N VAL A 558 11.75 16.70 0.56
CA VAL A 558 11.94 17.97 -0.19
C VAL A 558 10.61 18.70 -0.24
N LEU A 559 10.65 20.01 -0.41
CA LEU A 559 9.45 20.81 -0.65
C LEU A 559 9.27 21.00 -2.15
N ASP A 560 8.09 20.65 -2.65
CA ASP A 560 7.72 20.70 -4.05
C ASP A 560 6.60 21.73 -4.27
N GLU A 561 6.93 22.80 -4.97
CA GLU A 561 6.03 23.94 -5.15
C GLU A 561 4.89 23.59 -6.11
N VAL A 562 3.67 23.86 -5.70
CA VAL A 562 2.48 23.77 -6.54
C VAL A 562 2.52 24.87 -7.60
N VAL A 563 2.46 24.49 -8.86
CA VAL A 563 2.49 25.44 -9.99
C VAL A 563 1.13 25.63 -10.62
N GLU A 564 0.23 24.64 -10.50
CA GLU A 564 -1.08 24.68 -11.09
C GLU A 564 -2.08 23.89 -10.23
N VAL A 565 -3.27 24.43 -10.09
CA VAL A 565 -4.43 23.78 -9.47
C VAL A 565 -5.63 24.01 -10.37
N GLN A 566 -6.30 22.94 -10.81
CA GLN A 566 -7.46 22.99 -11.69
C GLN A 566 -8.56 22.05 -11.20
N GLU A 567 -9.81 22.43 -11.36
CA GLU A 567 -10.93 21.50 -11.29
C GLU A 567 -11.02 20.72 -12.60
N VAL A 568 -11.12 19.39 -12.51
CA VAL A 568 -11.24 18.49 -13.65
C VAL A 568 -12.38 17.50 -13.45
N GLU A 569 -12.94 16.99 -14.54
CA GLU A 569 -13.87 15.87 -14.47
C GLU A 569 -13.13 14.56 -14.15
N PRO A 570 -13.77 13.61 -13.44
CA PRO A 570 -13.19 12.31 -13.19
C PRO A 570 -12.96 11.53 -14.50
N ASP A 571 -11.80 10.88 -14.61
CA ASP A 571 -11.49 10.03 -15.77
C ASP A 571 -12.24 8.67 -15.74
N GLY A 572 -12.89 8.34 -14.64
CA GLY A 572 -13.60 7.09 -14.43
C GLY A 572 -14.78 7.20 -13.47
N ALA A 573 -15.57 6.14 -13.37
CA ALA A 573 -16.75 6.10 -12.51
C ALA A 573 -16.41 6.02 -11.01
N TYR A 574 -15.18 5.75 -10.64
CA TYR A 574 -14.76 5.49 -9.26
C TYR A 574 -13.47 6.22 -8.89
N VAL A 575 -13.34 6.49 -7.60
CA VAL A 575 -12.13 6.94 -6.91
C VAL A 575 -11.78 5.93 -5.81
N TYR A 576 -10.51 5.95 -5.34
CA TYR A 576 -9.96 4.87 -4.53
C TYR A 576 -9.15 5.40 -3.35
N ASP A 577 -9.14 4.65 -2.24
CA ASP A 577 -8.26 4.91 -1.09
C ASP A 577 -7.68 3.64 -0.52
N LEU A 578 -6.60 3.79 0.27
CA LEU A 578 -5.91 2.73 1.02
C LEU A 578 -5.80 3.14 2.48
N THR A 579 -6.42 2.39 3.37
CA THR A 579 -6.22 2.59 4.81
C THR A 579 -4.90 1.97 5.26
N VAL A 580 -4.00 2.81 5.78
CA VAL A 580 -2.65 2.43 6.19
C VAL A 580 -2.52 2.40 7.71
N GLU A 581 -1.90 1.36 8.24
CA GLU A 581 -1.72 1.16 9.67
C GLU A 581 -0.84 2.24 10.30
N GLY A 582 -1.34 2.87 11.35
CA GLY A 582 -0.59 3.75 12.27
C GLY A 582 -0.34 5.16 11.76
N THR A 583 0.21 5.33 10.56
CA THR A 583 0.65 6.64 10.07
C THR A 583 -0.43 7.43 9.34
N HIS A 584 -1.41 6.74 8.78
CA HIS A 584 -2.47 7.33 7.94
C HIS A 584 -1.92 8.19 6.79
N ARG A 585 -0.75 7.82 6.22
CA ARG A 585 -0.08 8.55 5.13
C ARG A 585 0.36 7.60 4.03
N LEU A 586 0.35 8.10 2.80
CA LEU A 586 0.74 7.41 1.58
C LEU A 586 1.77 8.23 0.81
N ILE A 587 2.66 7.53 0.12
CA ILE A 587 3.54 8.13 -0.88
C ILE A 587 2.92 7.92 -2.25
N VAL A 588 2.51 9.00 -2.89
CA VAL A 588 1.80 8.99 -4.17
C VAL A 588 2.48 9.88 -5.21
N ALA A 589 2.10 9.74 -6.48
CA ALA A 589 2.47 10.64 -7.58
C ALA A 589 3.93 11.08 -7.55
N ASN A 590 4.86 10.15 -7.73
CA ASN A 590 6.31 10.40 -7.73
C ASN A 590 6.89 10.95 -6.42
N GLY A 591 6.22 10.69 -5.30
CA GLY A 591 6.79 10.93 -3.98
C GLY A 591 6.09 11.99 -3.14
N ILE A 592 4.94 12.49 -3.53
CA ILE A 592 4.12 13.40 -2.73
C ILE A 592 3.54 12.64 -1.53
N ILE A 593 3.51 13.31 -0.37
CA ILE A 593 2.95 12.75 0.86
C ILE A 593 1.50 13.20 0.99
N ALA A 594 0.59 12.22 0.95
CA ALA A 594 -0.83 12.40 1.13
C ALA A 594 -1.32 11.67 2.39
N SER A 595 -2.49 12.05 2.89
CA SER A 595 -3.11 11.41 4.07
C SER A 595 -4.39 10.70 3.69
N ASN A 596 -4.69 9.59 4.36
CA ASN A 596 -6.03 9.08 4.49
C ASN A 596 -6.72 9.70 5.72
N CYS A 597 -8.03 9.55 5.89
CA CYS A 597 -8.87 10.47 6.68
C CYS A 597 -8.95 10.21 8.19
N GLU A 598 -8.99 11.34 8.98
CA GLU A 598 -9.49 11.38 10.34
C GLU A 598 -9.87 12.83 10.79
N ALA A 599 -11.10 13.28 10.45
CA ALA A 599 -11.52 14.69 10.57
C ALA A 599 -11.44 15.31 11.98
N LEU A 600 -11.79 14.57 13.06
CA LEU A 600 -11.82 15.14 14.42
C LEU A 600 -10.44 15.46 15.00
N ARG A 601 -9.42 14.63 14.73
CA ARG A 601 -8.05 14.92 15.14
C ARG A 601 -7.51 16.18 14.50
N GLU A 602 -7.87 16.41 13.25
CA GLU A 602 -7.37 17.53 12.48
C GLU A 602 -7.95 18.86 12.94
N ILE A 603 -9.24 18.89 13.28
CA ILE A 603 -9.87 20.09 13.84
C ILE A 603 -9.23 20.44 15.18
N SER A 604 -8.96 19.45 16.03
CA SER A 604 -8.25 19.64 17.29
C SER A 604 -6.84 20.17 17.08
N ALA A 605 -6.09 19.59 16.12
CA ALA A 605 -4.76 20.07 15.76
C ALA A 605 -4.77 21.47 15.15
N ALA A 606 -5.75 21.79 14.29
CA ALA A 606 -5.90 23.13 13.69
C ALA A 606 -6.22 24.21 14.72
N ARG A 607 -6.84 23.84 15.85
CA ARG A 607 -7.14 24.75 16.96
C ARG A 607 -6.00 24.83 17.99
N GLU A 608 -4.89 24.13 17.75
CA GLU A 608 -3.74 24.04 18.70
C GLU A 608 -4.15 23.54 20.10
N GLU A 609 -5.16 22.68 20.17
CA GLU A 609 -5.68 22.14 21.42
C GLU A 609 -4.73 21.07 21.97
N VAL A 610 -4.68 20.96 23.31
CA VAL A 610 -3.92 19.87 23.96
C VAL A 610 -4.55 18.52 23.59
N PRO A 611 -3.81 17.64 22.91
CA PRO A 611 -4.36 16.35 22.48
C PRO A 611 -4.65 15.47 23.68
N GLY A 612 -5.85 14.89 23.71
CA GLY A 612 -6.24 13.85 24.65
C GLY A 612 -5.77 12.45 24.19
N ARG A 613 -6.47 11.41 24.65
CA ARG A 613 -6.17 10.01 24.35
C ARG A 613 -6.10 9.76 22.84
N LYS A 614 -5.02 9.14 22.35
CA LYS A 614 -4.75 8.86 20.92
C LYS A 614 -4.83 10.10 20.01
N GLY A 615 -4.57 11.30 20.54
CA GLY A 615 -4.55 12.53 19.73
C GLY A 615 -5.93 13.14 19.45
N TYR A 616 -7.02 12.63 20.02
CA TYR A 616 -8.34 13.22 19.90
C TYR A 616 -8.55 14.40 20.85
N PRO A 617 -9.45 15.35 20.52
CA PRO A 617 -9.77 16.46 21.42
C PRO A 617 -10.37 15.98 22.73
N GLY A 618 -10.06 16.67 23.85
CA GLY A 618 -10.60 16.34 25.16
C GLY A 618 -12.13 16.45 25.25
N TYR A 619 -12.74 17.28 24.40
CA TYR A 619 -14.19 17.48 24.34
C TYR A 619 -14.92 16.49 23.43
N MET A 620 -14.25 15.48 22.86
CA MET A 620 -14.89 14.53 21.93
C MET A 620 -16.10 13.82 22.57
N TYR A 621 -16.05 13.51 23.86
CA TYR A 621 -17.21 12.97 24.58
C TYR A 621 -18.43 13.89 24.46
N THR A 622 -18.27 15.18 24.75
CA THR A 622 -19.35 16.16 24.69
C THR A 622 -19.90 16.34 23.27
N ASP A 623 -19.02 16.31 22.27
CA ASP A 623 -19.44 16.39 20.87
C ASP A 623 -20.27 15.18 20.43
N LEU A 624 -19.83 13.96 20.78
CA LEU A 624 -20.57 12.73 20.53
C LEU A 624 -21.89 12.70 21.31
N ALA A 625 -21.87 13.10 22.59
CA ALA A 625 -23.06 13.19 23.41
C ALA A 625 -24.08 14.15 22.83
N SER A 626 -23.66 15.32 22.33
CA SER A 626 -24.56 16.30 21.68
C SER A 626 -25.30 15.76 20.45
N ILE A 627 -24.80 14.68 19.87
CA ILE A 627 -25.43 13.96 18.74
C ILE A 627 -26.30 12.81 19.26
N TYR A 628 -25.74 11.93 20.10
CA TYR A 628 -26.39 10.67 20.46
C TYR A 628 -27.47 10.82 21.52
N GLU A 629 -27.34 11.77 22.46
CA GLU A 629 -28.35 12.02 23.53
C GLU A 629 -29.65 12.65 23.00
N ARG A 630 -29.71 12.96 21.68
CA ARG A 630 -30.95 13.41 21.03
C ARG A 630 -31.92 12.27 20.70
N ALA A 631 -31.49 11.01 20.87
CA ALA A 631 -32.38 9.85 20.77
C ALA A 631 -33.33 9.78 21.95
N GLY A 632 -34.59 9.39 21.73
CA GLY A 632 -35.53 9.12 22.83
C GLY A 632 -36.97 9.48 22.56
N ARG A 633 -37.75 9.57 23.64
CA ARG A 633 -39.15 9.98 23.65
C ARG A 633 -39.37 11.14 24.62
N ILE A 634 -40.20 12.05 24.25
CA ILE A 634 -40.61 13.14 25.14
C ILE A 634 -41.97 12.78 25.78
N LYS A 635 -42.07 12.93 27.11
CA LYS A 635 -43.32 12.67 27.85
C LYS A 635 -44.45 13.53 27.26
N GLY A 636 -45.58 12.90 26.94
CA GLY A 636 -46.73 13.57 26.33
C GLY A 636 -46.71 13.71 24.82
N LYS A 637 -45.59 13.40 24.15
CA LYS A 637 -45.50 13.32 22.69
C LYS A 637 -45.66 11.86 22.22
N LYS A 638 -46.24 11.69 20.99
CA LYS A 638 -46.50 10.35 20.43
C LYS A 638 -45.27 9.72 19.76
N GLY A 639 -44.44 10.52 19.12
CA GLY A 639 -43.30 10.03 18.36
C GLY A 639 -42.04 9.73 19.19
N SER A 640 -41.05 9.16 18.51
CA SER A 640 -39.73 8.84 19.09
C SER A 640 -38.64 9.01 18.06
N VAL A 641 -37.43 9.31 18.53
CA VAL A 641 -36.22 9.29 17.71
C VAL A 641 -35.36 8.11 18.17
N THR A 642 -35.06 7.17 17.28
CA THR A 642 -34.12 6.09 17.47
C THR A 642 -32.88 6.36 16.61
N GLN A 643 -31.69 6.28 17.19
CA GLN A 643 -30.43 6.43 16.48
C GLN A 643 -29.69 5.10 16.45
N MET A 644 -29.10 4.76 15.29
CA MET A 644 -28.23 3.63 15.09
C MET A 644 -26.90 4.11 14.46
N PRO A 645 -25.92 4.53 15.31
CA PRO A 645 -24.60 4.87 14.83
C PRO A 645 -23.86 3.61 14.39
N ILE A 646 -23.30 3.59 13.19
CA ILE A 646 -22.48 2.50 12.64
C ILE A 646 -21.05 2.98 12.61
N LEU A 647 -20.16 2.29 13.33
CA LEU A 647 -18.77 2.65 13.52
C LEU A 647 -17.86 1.54 13.02
N SER A 648 -16.76 1.94 12.38
CA SER A 648 -15.61 1.04 12.17
C SER A 648 -14.70 1.06 13.39
N MET A 649 -14.30 -0.12 13.89
CA MET A 649 -13.31 -0.24 14.96
C MET A 649 -11.91 -0.42 14.34
N PRO A 650 -11.03 0.59 14.40
CA PRO A 650 -9.66 0.43 13.91
C PRO A 650 -8.94 -0.71 14.66
N SER A 651 -8.34 -1.65 13.93
CA SER A 651 -7.63 -2.81 14.49
C SER A 651 -8.47 -3.71 15.41
N ASP A 652 -9.81 -3.72 15.25
CA ASP A 652 -10.75 -4.39 16.15
C ASP A 652 -10.63 -3.95 17.63
N ASP A 653 -10.06 -2.77 17.87
CA ASP A 653 -9.83 -2.22 19.21
C ASP A 653 -11.08 -1.49 19.74
N ILE A 654 -11.89 -2.19 20.53
CA ILE A 654 -13.07 -1.59 21.18
C ILE A 654 -12.67 -0.48 22.17
N THR A 655 -11.42 -0.44 22.63
CA THR A 655 -10.90 0.60 23.54
C THR A 655 -10.42 1.85 22.78
N HIS A 656 -10.55 1.86 21.46
CA HIS A 656 -10.32 3.07 20.66
C HIS A 656 -11.30 4.17 21.11
N PRO A 657 -10.87 5.46 21.20
CA PRO A 657 -11.72 6.53 21.77
C PRO A 657 -13.12 6.65 21.17
N ILE A 658 -13.28 6.45 19.87
CA ILE A 658 -14.60 6.58 19.24
C ILE A 658 -15.57 5.47 19.66
N PRO A 659 -15.29 4.16 19.48
CA PRO A 659 -16.18 3.11 19.95
C PRO A 659 -16.33 3.10 21.48
N ASP A 660 -15.27 3.37 22.25
CA ASP A 660 -15.31 3.42 23.70
C ASP A 660 -16.28 4.50 24.19
N LEU A 661 -16.13 5.76 23.75
CA LEU A 661 -17.02 6.86 24.13
C LEU A 661 -18.45 6.69 23.62
N THR A 662 -18.60 6.18 22.41
CA THR A 662 -19.93 5.87 21.84
C THR A 662 -20.65 4.81 22.70
N GLY A 663 -19.93 3.77 23.12
CA GLY A 663 -20.45 2.76 24.04
C GLY A 663 -20.85 3.31 25.41
N TYR A 664 -20.22 4.40 25.89
CA TYR A 664 -20.62 5.08 27.12
C TYR A 664 -21.92 5.89 26.97
N ILE A 665 -22.10 6.54 25.82
CA ILE A 665 -23.23 7.47 25.59
C ILE A 665 -24.49 6.71 25.19
N THR A 666 -24.37 5.68 24.35
CA THR A 666 -25.52 4.93 23.82
C THR A 666 -26.05 3.90 24.82
N GLU A 667 -27.31 3.49 24.67
CA GLU A 667 -27.98 2.51 25.53
C GLU A 667 -27.55 1.06 25.28
N GLY A 668 -26.72 0.81 24.31
CA GLY A 668 -26.16 -0.48 24.00
C GLY A 668 -25.24 -0.44 22.82
N GLN A 669 -24.57 -1.55 22.59
CA GLN A 669 -23.68 -1.72 21.43
C GLN A 669 -23.80 -3.15 20.90
N ILE A 670 -23.83 -3.26 19.59
CA ILE A 670 -23.78 -4.53 18.86
C ILE A 670 -22.42 -4.60 18.18
N VAL A 671 -21.58 -5.51 18.65
CA VAL A 671 -20.22 -5.68 18.16
C VAL A 671 -20.18 -6.83 17.14
N LEU A 672 -19.67 -6.57 15.95
CA LEU A 672 -19.47 -7.58 14.91
C LEU A 672 -18.06 -8.15 15.00
N GLY A 673 -17.93 -9.48 15.02
CA GLY A 673 -16.65 -10.19 15.18
C GLY A 673 -16.15 -10.75 13.84
N ARG A 674 -14.91 -10.46 13.49
CA ARG A 674 -14.28 -10.98 12.26
C ARG A 674 -14.03 -12.49 12.30
N ASP A 675 -13.83 -13.05 13.48
CA ASP A 675 -13.66 -14.49 13.69
C ASP A 675 -14.96 -15.27 13.39
N LEU A 676 -16.12 -14.74 13.81
CA LEU A 676 -17.43 -15.32 13.45
C LEU A 676 -17.72 -15.18 11.95
N HIS A 677 -17.41 -14.02 11.37
CA HIS A 677 -17.49 -13.81 9.92
C HIS A 677 -16.64 -14.85 9.16
N ARG A 678 -15.43 -15.13 9.63
CA ARG A 678 -14.53 -16.14 9.04
C ARG A 678 -15.08 -17.57 9.12
N LYS A 679 -15.86 -17.85 10.15
CA LYS A 679 -16.57 -19.14 10.32
C LYS A 679 -17.83 -19.24 9.46
N GLY A 680 -18.21 -18.19 8.73
CA GLY A 680 -19.43 -18.14 7.93
C GLY A 680 -20.72 -17.96 8.77
N ILE A 681 -20.61 -17.46 10.01
CA ILE A 681 -21.73 -17.20 10.89
C ILE A 681 -22.30 -15.81 10.63
N TYR A 682 -23.57 -15.72 10.30
CA TYR A 682 -24.26 -14.47 9.98
C TYR A 682 -25.60 -14.33 10.71
N PRO A 683 -25.89 -13.14 11.26
CA PRO A 683 -24.98 -12.00 11.45
C PRO A 683 -23.82 -12.36 12.40
N PRO A 684 -22.57 -11.86 12.18
CA PRO A 684 -21.40 -12.23 12.95
C PRO A 684 -21.32 -11.47 14.29
N ILE A 685 -22.37 -11.53 15.10
CA ILE A 685 -22.50 -10.77 16.35
C ILE A 685 -21.64 -11.41 17.44
N ASN A 686 -20.66 -10.66 17.94
CA ASN A 686 -19.90 -11.05 19.13
C ASN A 686 -20.70 -10.72 20.39
N VAL A 687 -21.46 -11.69 20.87
CA VAL A 687 -22.36 -11.53 22.03
C VAL A 687 -21.63 -11.24 23.33
N LEU A 688 -20.37 -11.66 23.47
CA LEU A 688 -19.58 -11.43 24.69
C LEU A 688 -19.11 -9.98 24.82
N MET A 689 -18.96 -9.27 23.69
CA MET A 689 -18.58 -7.86 23.65
C MET A 689 -19.78 -6.93 23.47
N SER A 690 -20.93 -7.47 23.10
CA SER A 690 -22.17 -6.71 22.88
C SER A 690 -22.89 -6.48 24.23
N LEU A 691 -23.59 -5.34 24.32
CA LEU A 691 -24.25 -4.90 25.55
C LEU A 691 -25.59 -4.23 25.26
N SER A 692 -26.60 -4.47 26.07
CA SER A 692 -27.83 -3.69 26.16
C SER A 692 -28.10 -3.28 27.62
N ARG A 693 -28.13 -1.97 27.90
CA ARG A 693 -28.42 -1.43 29.22
C ARG A 693 -29.92 -1.43 29.55
N LEU A 694 -30.76 -1.47 28.50
CA LEU A 694 -32.24 -1.39 28.65
C LEU A 694 -32.90 -2.77 28.75
N MET A 695 -32.18 -3.86 28.64
CA MET A 695 -32.79 -5.20 28.69
C MET A 695 -33.53 -5.45 30.00
N GLY A 696 -32.89 -5.22 31.15
CA GLY A 696 -33.51 -5.39 32.47
C GLY A 696 -34.69 -4.41 32.70
N PRO A 697 -34.43 -3.10 32.75
CA PRO A 697 -35.46 -2.11 33.08
C PRO A 697 -36.48 -1.85 31.98
N GLY A 698 -36.12 -2.06 30.70
CA GLY A 698 -36.97 -1.71 29.58
C GLY A 698 -37.83 -2.86 29.02
N ILE A 699 -37.40 -4.10 29.19
CA ILE A 699 -38.01 -5.28 28.59
C ILE A 699 -38.46 -6.28 29.65
N ILE A 700 -37.57 -6.72 30.54
CA ILE A 700 -37.83 -7.80 31.53
C ILE A 700 -38.73 -7.27 32.65
N ALA A 701 -38.35 -6.15 33.28
CA ALA A 701 -39.09 -5.59 34.41
C ALA A 701 -40.55 -5.21 34.05
N PRO A 702 -40.84 -4.58 32.90
CA PRO A 702 -42.22 -4.33 32.44
C PRO A 702 -42.96 -5.56 31.93
N LYS A 703 -42.38 -6.78 31.98
CA LYS A 703 -42.97 -8.03 31.46
C LYS A 703 -43.37 -7.97 29.99
N LYS A 704 -42.53 -7.35 29.17
CA LYS A 704 -42.72 -7.28 27.71
C LYS A 704 -42.33 -8.55 26.95
N THR A 705 -41.80 -9.55 27.65
CA THR A 705 -41.35 -10.81 27.13
C THR A 705 -41.66 -11.94 28.11
N ARG A 706 -41.35 -13.19 27.73
CA ARG A 706 -41.54 -14.36 28.60
C ARG A 706 -40.77 -14.22 29.92
N PRO A 707 -41.32 -14.76 31.03
CA PRO A 707 -40.71 -14.62 32.36
C PRO A 707 -39.30 -15.25 32.48
N ASP A 708 -38.99 -16.26 31.67
CA ASP A 708 -37.72 -16.97 31.63
C ASP A 708 -36.64 -16.24 30.83
N HIS A 709 -36.95 -15.20 30.04
CA HIS A 709 -36.02 -14.54 29.12
C HIS A 709 -34.72 -14.08 29.84
N GLY A 710 -34.82 -13.43 30.98
CA GLY A 710 -33.64 -12.96 31.71
C GLY A 710 -32.73 -14.11 32.18
N ASP A 711 -33.34 -15.16 32.72
CA ASP A 711 -32.62 -16.34 33.21
C ASP A 711 -31.92 -17.05 32.05
N VAL A 712 -32.63 -17.27 30.91
CA VAL A 712 -32.13 -17.91 29.68
C VAL A 712 -30.95 -17.10 29.10
N SER A 713 -31.11 -15.79 28.97
CA SER A 713 -30.07 -14.91 28.46
C SER A 713 -28.79 -14.99 29.30
N ASN A 714 -28.93 -14.92 30.65
CA ASN A 714 -27.79 -15.01 31.55
C ASN A 714 -27.08 -16.38 31.48
N GLN A 715 -27.86 -17.47 31.36
CA GLN A 715 -27.30 -18.82 31.21
C GLN A 715 -26.58 -19.00 29.86
N LEU A 716 -27.18 -18.57 28.76
CA LEU A 716 -26.54 -18.63 27.45
C LEU A 716 -25.21 -17.89 27.42
N TYR A 717 -25.19 -16.67 27.96
CA TYR A 717 -23.98 -15.85 28.05
C TYR A 717 -22.89 -16.56 28.87
N ALA A 718 -23.22 -17.07 30.07
CA ALA A 718 -22.27 -17.77 30.93
C ALA A 718 -21.73 -19.04 30.28
N SER A 719 -22.63 -19.85 29.70
CA SER A 719 -22.26 -21.10 29.04
C SER A 719 -21.42 -20.89 27.78
N TYR A 720 -21.74 -19.88 26.96
CA TYR A 720 -20.95 -19.55 25.78
C TYR A 720 -19.57 -18.95 26.13
N SER A 721 -19.51 -18.11 27.16
CA SER A 721 -18.23 -17.61 27.70
C SER A 721 -17.30 -18.76 28.11
N ARG A 722 -17.86 -19.78 28.82
CA ARG A 722 -17.12 -20.99 29.19
C ARG A 722 -16.66 -21.79 27.98
N ALA A 723 -17.53 -21.96 26.97
CA ALA A 723 -17.19 -22.65 25.74
C ALA A 723 -16.01 -21.99 25.01
N VAL A 724 -15.99 -20.65 24.92
CA VAL A 724 -14.88 -19.89 24.32
C VAL A 724 -13.57 -20.07 25.08
N GLN A 725 -13.62 -20.05 26.43
CA GLN A 725 -12.43 -20.31 27.25
C GLN A 725 -11.91 -21.74 27.05
N LEU A 726 -12.78 -22.70 26.99
CA LEU A 726 -12.43 -24.12 26.77
C LEU A 726 -11.85 -24.38 25.38
N ARG A 727 -12.29 -23.64 24.35
CA ARG A 727 -11.66 -23.71 23.02
C ARG A 727 -10.19 -23.29 23.09
N ALA A 728 -9.90 -22.18 23.74
CA ALA A 728 -8.54 -21.72 23.91
C ALA A 728 -7.68 -22.73 24.73
N LEU A 729 -8.27 -23.35 25.76
CA LEU A 729 -7.61 -24.42 26.52
C LEU A 729 -7.36 -25.66 25.66
N ALA A 730 -8.35 -26.06 24.87
CA ALA A 730 -8.25 -27.22 23.97
C ALA A 730 -7.16 -27.08 22.91
N GLU A 731 -6.86 -25.85 22.47
CA GLU A 731 -5.74 -25.57 21.56
C GLU A 731 -4.37 -25.85 22.20
N ILE A 732 -4.28 -25.72 23.53
CA ILE A 732 -3.03 -25.93 24.28
C ILE A 732 -2.87 -27.39 24.69
N VAL A 733 -3.88 -27.98 25.33
CA VAL A 733 -3.79 -29.33 25.94
C VAL A 733 -4.38 -30.45 25.09
N GLY A 734 -5.02 -30.12 23.98
CA GLY A 734 -5.76 -31.04 23.12
C GLY A 734 -7.14 -31.42 23.72
N LYS A 735 -8.07 -31.87 22.87
CA LYS A 735 -9.42 -32.28 23.28
C LYS A 735 -9.42 -33.49 24.27
N SER A 736 -8.40 -34.34 24.19
CA SER A 736 -8.24 -35.49 25.09
C SER A 736 -7.88 -35.12 26.53
N GLY A 737 -7.41 -33.88 26.78
CA GLY A 737 -7.12 -33.37 28.09
C GLY A 737 -8.31 -32.71 28.83
N LEU A 738 -9.48 -32.63 28.17
CA LEU A 738 -10.69 -32.03 28.69
C LEU A 738 -11.59 -33.06 29.38
N SER A 739 -12.34 -32.61 30.42
CA SER A 739 -13.34 -33.46 31.07
C SER A 739 -14.57 -33.70 30.16
N ALA A 740 -15.37 -34.72 30.48
CA ALA A 740 -16.63 -35.01 29.74
C ALA A 740 -17.62 -33.82 29.81
N SER A 741 -17.64 -33.06 30.91
CA SER A 741 -18.45 -31.84 31.04
C SER A 741 -17.92 -30.73 30.14
N ASP A 742 -16.61 -30.55 30.04
CA ASP A 742 -15.99 -29.52 29.20
C ASP A 742 -16.24 -29.80 27.70
N LEU A 743 -16.23 -31.05 27.30
CA LEU A 743 -16.59 -31.44 25.92
C LEU A 743 -18.04 -31.09 25.57
N LYS A 744 -18.98 -31.22 26.50
CA LYS A 744 -20.37 -30.77 26.30
C LYS A 744 -20.48 -29.25 26.16
N TYR A 745 -19.66 -28.48 26.85
CA TYR A 745 -19.61 -27.03 26.65
C TYR A 745 -19.03 -26.63 25.31
N LEU A 746 -18.07 -27.39 24.78
CA LEU A 746 -17.58 -27.17 23.39
C LEU A 746 -18.69 -27.44 22.37
N GLU A 747 -19.42 -28.55 22.52
CA GLU A 747 -20.57 -28.89 21.66
C GLU A 747 -21.66 -27.81 21.75
N PHE A 748 -22.00 -27.39 22.98
CA PHE A 748 -22.92 -26.28 23.21
C PHE A 748 -22.48 -25.02 22.48
N GLY A 749 -21.20 -24.66 22.53
CA GLY A 749 -20.66 -23.48 21.85
C GLY A 749 -20.80 -23.54 20.33
N ASP A 750 -20.55 -24.71 19.74
CA ASP A 750 -20.71 -24.95 18.32
C ASP A 750 -22.19 -24.85 17.89
N LEU A 751 -23.10 -25.47 18.65
CA LEU A 751 -24.54 -25.40 18.41
C LEU A 751 -25.08 -23.97 18.57
N PHE A 752 -24.58 -23.22 19.56
CA PHE A 752 -24.96 -21.84 19.78
C PHE A 752 -24.57 -20.94 18.59
N GLU A 753 -23.36 -21.11 18.09
CA GLU A 753 -22.90 -20.36 16.90
C GLU A 753 -23.71 -20.75 15.65
N GLN A 754 -23.96 -22.04 15.42
CA GLN A 754 -24.61 -22.52 14.21
C GLN A 754 -26.12 -22.34 14.18
N ARG A 755 -26.82 -22.53 15.29
CA ARG A 755 -28.29 -22.53 15.35
C ARG A 755 -28.89 -21.29 15.96
N PHE A 756 -28.18 -20.64 16.92
CA PHE A 756 -28.69 -19.41 17.57
C PHE A 756 -28.20 -18.15 16.87
N LEU A 757 -26.88 -18.01 16.70
CA LEU A 757 -26.32 -16.82 16.05
C LEU A 757 -26.54 -16.81 14.55
N ASN A 758 -26.29 -17.95 13.89
CA ASN A 758 -26.41 -18.04 12.43
C ASN A 758 -27.87 -18.01 11.97
N GLN A 759 -28.17 -17.09 11.06
CA GLN A 759 -29.50 -16.89 10.50
C GLN A 759 -29.38 -16.71 8.97
N SER A 760 -30.42 -17.13 8.24
CA SER A 760 -30.48 -16.86 6.80
C SER A 760 -30.82 -15.37 6.53
N PRO A 761 -30.48 -14.82 5.35
CA PRO A 761 -30.76 -13.42 5.01
C PRO A 761 -32.24 -13.05 5.04
N TYR A 762 -33.14 -14.04 4.93
CA TYR A 762 -34.59 -13.85 4.88
C TYR A 762 -35.30 -14.39 6.13
N GLU A 763 -34.55 -14.85 7.11
CA GLU A 763 -35.14 -15.40 8.35
C GLU A 763 -35.67 -14.26 9.22
N ASN A 764 -36.87 -14.43 9.75
CA ASN A 764 -37.52 -13.49 10.63
C ASN A 764 -38.01 -14.23 11.90
N ARG A 765 -37.15 -14.32 12.91
CA ARG A 765 -37.45 -14.95 14.19
C ARG A 765 -38.23 -13.99 15.08
N THR A 766 -39.28 -14.50 15.70
CA THR A 766 -39.88 -13.83 16.83
C THR A 766 -39.00 -14.00 18.08
N LEU A 767 -39.30 -13.25 19.13
CA LEU A 767 -38.58 -13.40 20.40
C LEU A 767 -38.86 -14.77 21.05
N ASP A 768 -40.07 -15.27 20.90
CA ASP A 768 -40.44 -16.61 21.39
C ASP A 768 -39.71 -17.71 20.62
N ASP A 769 -39.58 -17.62 19.30
CA ASP A 769 -38.79 -18.56 18.50
C ASP A 769 -37.32 -18.57 18.97
N SER A 770 -36.76 -17.41 19.26
CA SER A 770 -35.40 -17.31 19.77
C SER A 770 -35.25 -17.97 21.15
N LEU A 771 -36.24 -17.80 22.03
CA LEU A 771 -36.24 -18.46 23.36
C LEU A 771 -36.42 -19.99 23.25
N GLU A 772 -37.22 -20.50 22.33
CA GLU A 772 -37.31 -21.93 22.08
C GLU A 772 -36.00 -22.54 21.59
N ILE A 773 -35.35 -21.90 20.59
CA ILE A 773 -34.04 -22.32 20.12
C ILE A 773 -33.00 -22.27 21.27
N ALA A 774 -33.06 -21.25 22.10
CA ALA A 774 -32.20 -21.11 23.27
C ALA A 774 -32.36 -22.31 24.23
N TRP A 775 -33.62 -22.73 24.51
CA TRP A 775 -33.88 -23.86 25.37
C TRP A 775 -33.47 -25.19 24.75
N GLU A 776 -33.64 -25.38 23.45
CA GLU A 776 -33.14 -26.56 22.73
C GLU A 776 -31.63 -26.71 22.91
N ILE A 777 -30.88 -25.58 22.76
CA ILE A 777 -29.42 -25.59 22.89
C ILE A 777 -29.01 -25.78 24.36
N LEU A 778 -29.66 -25.09 25.29
CA LEU A 778 -29.36 -25.25 26.74
C LEU A 778 -29.64 -26.69 27.22
N SER A 779 -30.62 -27.38 26.64
CA SER A 779 -30.96 -28.75 26.99
C SER A 779 -29.88 -29.78 26.55
N THR A 780 -28.85 -29.38 25.84
CA THR A 780 -27.67 -30.22 25.58
C THR A 780 -26.71 -30.28 26.77
N LEU A 781 -26.80 -29.29 27.69
CA LEU A 781 -26.08 -29.30 28.93
C LEU A 781 -26.85 -30.05 30.01
N PRO A 782 -26.17 -30.69 30.98
CA PRO A 782 -26.85 -31.29 32.12
C PRO A 782 -27.66 -30.25 32.90
N GLU A 783 -28.81 -30.66 33.46
CA GLU A 783 -29.65 -29.79 34.29
C GLU A 783 -28.88 -29.11 35.44
N SER A 784 -27.95 -29.86 36.07
CA SER A 784 -27.07 -29.35 37.12
C SER A 784 -26.18 -28.19 36.74
N GLU A 785 -25.93 -27.96 35.45
CA GLU A 785 -25.09 -26.87 34.92
C GLU A 785 -25.93 -25.60 34.64
N LEU A 786 -27.25 -25.67 34.68
CA LEU A 786 -28.16 -24.54 34.43
C LEU A 786 -28.35 -23.65 35.70
N THR A 787 -27.25 -23.26 36.31
CA THR A 787 -27.23 -22.58 37.64
C THR A 787 -27.76 -21.14 37.61
N LYS A 788 -27.96 -20.54 36.48
CA LYS A 788 -28.48 -19.15 36.29
C LYS A 788 -29.98 -19.11 36.05
N ILE A 789 -30.64 -20.28 35.97
CA ILE A 789 -32.07 -20.40 35.66
C ILE A 789 -32.80 -20.90 36.90
N LYS A 790 -33.95 -20.30 37.18
CA LYS A 790 -34.81 -20.77 38.29
C LYS A 790 -35.39 -22.14 38.03
N GLU A 791 -35.54 -22.95 39.08
CA GLU A 791 -36.07 -24.30 38.95
C GLU A 791 -37.45 -24.35 38.29
N GLU A 792 -38.31 -23.35 38.52
CA GLU A 792 -39.65 -23.29 37.93
C GLU A 792 -39.59 -23.21 36.39
N HIS A 793 -38.60 -22.50 35.84
CA HIS A 793 -38.37 -22.37 34.41
C HIS A 793 -37.72 -23.65 33.85
N ILE A 794 -36.80 -24.26 34.59
CA ILE A 794 -36.17 -25.52 34.20
C ILE A 794 -37.25 -26.59 34.09
N ARG A 795 -38.10 -26.79 35.09
CA ARG A 795 -39.19 -27.76 35.07
C ARG A 795 -40.18 -27.57 33.93
N LYS A 796 -40.36 -26.35 33.47
CA LYS A 796 -41.32 -25.99 32.43
C LYS A 796 -40.75 -26.18 31.02
N TYR A 797 -39.52 -25.83 30.79
CA TYR A 797 -38.95 -25.66 29.44
C TYR A 797 -37.76 -26.60 29.12
N TYR A 798 -37.09 -27.16 30.15
CA TYR A 798 -35.98 -28.08 29.94
C TYR A 798 -36.48 -29.41 29.38
N ARG A 799 -35.84 -29.86 28.28
CA ARG A 799 -36.16 -31.15 27.65
C ARG A 799 -34.86 -31.94 27.52
N ALA A 800 -34.62 -32.88 28.45
CA ALA A 800 -33.44 -33.75 28.34
C ALA A 800 -33.41 -34.44 26.99
N GLN A 801 -32.38 -34.23 26.25
CA GLN A 801 -32.18 -34.95 24.99
C GLN A 801 -31.89 -36.42 25.32
N THR A 802 -32.82 -37.30 25.05
CA THR A 802 -32.56 -38.74 24.97
C THR A 802 -31.49 -38.92 23.88
N VAL A 803 -30.31 -39.38 24.28
CA VAL A 803 -29.22 -39.73 23.36
C VAL A 803 -29.73 -40.77 22.41
N SER A 804 -30.14 -40.38 21.20
CA SER A 804 -30.32 -41.32 20.08
C SER A 804 -28.90 -41.70 19.63
N THR A 805 -28.52 -42.92 19.97
CA THR A 805 -27.31 -43.57 19.45
C THR A 805 -27.28 -43.42 17.93
N PRO A 806 -26.18 -42.95 17.32
CA PRO A 806 -26.08 -42.90 15.86
C PRO A 806 -26.18 -44.35 15.34
N LEU A 807 -27.15 -44.63 14.50
CA LEU A 807 -27.15 -45.80 13.65
C LEU A 807 -25.91 -45.77 12.78
N GLN A 808 -25.00 -46.70 13.02
CA GLN A 808 -23.92 -47.05 12.14
C GLN A 808 -24.52 -47.42 10.77
N GLY A 809 -24.13 -46.71 9.75
CA GLY A 809 -24.40 -46.97 8.35
C GLY A 809 -23.36 -46.27 7.50
#